data_c1bbe9fd82ce6b4741e2ab70898a4fd4
#
_entry.id   c1bbe9fd82ce6b4741e2ab70898a4fd4
#
_cell.length_a   1.000
_cell.length_b   1.000
_cell.length_c   1.000
_cell.angle_alpha   90.00
_cell.angle_beta   90.00
_cell.angle_gamma   90.00
#
_symmetry.space_group_name_H-M   'P 1'
#
loop_
_entity.id
_entity.type
_entity.pdbx_description
1 polymer ?
#
loop_
_entity_poly.entity_id
_entity_poly.type
_entity_poly.pdbx_seq_one_letter_code
_entity_poly.pdbx_strand_id
1 'polypeptide(L)'
;MSSSTDNNKGFEVVIDEGETFNDACLPQLLRLPKQTWPILNAELCERFSYYGIKTVLVIYLTKSLMMSDSDGKAYYHAFSMVSYFTGVLGAMMADSFLGKYKTIIWSLVLYSISEIVLTLTTIPSIGKGNSAGPLIGLFATAVACGNIKPCMAAFGGDQFNQKDTGLISTFFSLFYMSVNVGAMLTMIFVPMIRTDIKCYGSDCYPVVFGVNCIVIILATVSLFLGSPFYVKKEPEGSIMIRVFKIIGHALSRKMKSSEETYHHWLYYAQDKYDKTEIDDVKSLMKVLVMYLPLPVFWALFHQQGSSWTLQATQMDGDFGGGVMLRSDQIQFFNPVLVLILIPAFNIVIYPMFERCRLGLSPLKKMVGGMLLAAVAFAITGFMQIKIQDVQSPPPAPPATMTSVDFINVSPCEVIELNPSSFLKISLPYGQNTGHKIGQSGNRTFKVKGTNCFKKVDFYTNEVTVSLKAGARQTVLLDIADDGMMESTVVDHLFPAVSVTKAHTRVRTFYVPSGNMSDLVHLTYDHVIEKKDSVVVKNFTSYNGTYDFILADEYQLLVRPWNSQNGYNIKLPSENLKLGTFGAYTITLKRPKHQKYSRDLVAHLYEDVDSTSVHRLWQLPQYVVITAGEVMFSVTGLEFAYSQAPPSMKSVLQACWLLTTAFGDLLVVILSVAKPVDGVEKEMFLYGGIMLVVAFIFAVMSYFYTYSDFSGNITTNPADEKEIEESKLNSADSTTHL
;
A
#
# COMPACT_ATOMS: atom_id res chain seq x y z
N MET A 1 -22.19 48.61 21.50
CA MET A 1 -21.35 49.35 22.21
C MET A 1 -20.39 48.49 23.01
N SER A 2 -19.50 47.93 22.70
CA SER A 2 -18.32 47.23 23.16
C SER A 2 -17.96 46.14 22.17
N SER A 3 -17.03 46.44 21.34
CA SER A 3 -16.37 45.52 20.44
C SER A 3 -15.33 44.73 21.23
N SER A 4 -15.52 43.46 21.35
CA SER A 4 -14.46 42.54 21.77
C SER A 4 -13.71 42.10 20.53
N THR A 5 -12.49 42.57 20.38
CA THR A 5 -11.54 42.14 19.38
C THR A 5 -10.95 40.79 19.77
N ASP A 6 -11.33 39.77 19.02
CA ASP A 6 -10.74 38.43 19.05
C ASP A 6 -9.32 38.49 18.48
N ASN A 7 -8.34 38.21 19.34
CA ASN A 7 -6.95 37.95 18.92
C ASN A 7 -6.76 36.43 18.75
N ASN A 8 -7.19 35.91 17.61
CA ASN A 8 -6.89 34.55 17.18
C ASN A 8 -5.92 34.61 15.98
N LYS A 9 -4.63 34.89 16.25
CA LYS A 9 -3.57 34.73 15.24
C LYS A 9 -3.07 33.29 15.27
N GLY A 10 -3.82 32.39 14.62
CA GLY A 10 -3.29 31.17 14.05
C GLY A 10 -2.25 31.54 12.97
N PHE A 11 -1.37 30.61 12.65
CA PHE A 11 -0.33 30.74 11.64
C PHE A 11 -0.97 31.09 10.28
N GLU A 12 -1.34 32.35 10.10
CA GLU A 12 -1.76 32.91 8.83
C GLU A 12 -0.50 33.19 8.02
N VAL A 13 -0.40 32.50 6.88
CA VAL A 13 0.42 33.01 5.77
C VAL A 13 -0.29 34.28 5.31
N VAL A 14 0.14 35.43 5.82
CA VAL A 14 -0.31 36.73 5.34
C VAL A 14 0.23 36.88 3.93
N ILE A 15 -0.60 36.55 2.95
CA ILE A 15 -0.41 37.01 1.57
C ILE A 15 -1.03 38.41 1.57
N ASP A 16 -0.20 39.43 1.46
CA ASP A 16 -0.64 40.79 1.26
C ASP A 16 -1.49 40.87 -0.03
N GLU A 17 -2.71 41.37 0.06
CA GLU A 17 -3.66 41.42 -1.06
C GLU A 17 -3.17 42.41 -2.13
N GLY A 18 -2.18 42.03 -2.90
CA GLY A 18 -1.66 42.86 -4.00
C GLY A 18 -0.43 42.31 -4.70
N GLU A 19 0.30 41.36 -4.11
CA GLU A 19 1.45 40.73 -4.76
C GLU A 19 1.06 39.38 -5.38
N THR A 20 1.32 39.22 -6.68
CA THR A 20 1.14 37.93 -7.34
C THR A 20 2.16 36.93 -6.77
N PHE A 21 1.79 35.63 -6.65
CA PHE A 21 2.64 34.57 -6.15
C PHE A 21 4.07 34.56 -6.74
N ASN A 22 4.24 35.05 -7.98
CA ASN A 22 5.53 35.17 -8.65
C ASN A 22 6.39 36.30 -8.10
N ASP A 23 5.81 37.43 -7.61
CA ASP A 23 6.56 38.59 -7.21
C ASP A 23 7.11 38.49 -5.77
N ALA A 24 6.45 37.71 -4.93
CA ALA A 24 6.86 37.53 -3.53
C ALA A 24 7.77 36.28 -3.34
N CYS A 25 7.52 35.16 -4.03
CA CYS A 25 8.25 33.90 -3.82
C CYS A 25 9.63 33.88 -4.50
N LEU A 26 9.76 34.34 -5.73
CA LEU A 26 11.01 34.26 -6.50
C LEU A 26 12.16 35.08 -5.86
N PRO A 27 11.94 36.32 -5.35
CA PRO A 27 12.97 37.05 -4.65
C PRO A 27 13.42 36.42 -3.32
N GLN A 28 12.52 35.76 -2.59
CA GLN A 28 12.85 35.06 -1.33
C GLN A 28 13.62 33.78 -1.59
N LEU A 29 13.29 33.02 -2.65
CA LEU A 29 14.00 31.82 -3.06
C LEU A 29 15.49 32.09 -3.38
N LEU A 30 15.77 33.22 -4.06
CA LEU A 30 17.13 33.64 -4.41
C LEU A 30 17.95 34.14 -3.20
N ARG A 31 17.28 34.51 -2.09
CA ARG A 31 17.93 34.95 -0.85
C ARG A 31 18.27 33.80 0.10
N LEU A 32 17.85 32.56 -0.21
CA LEU A 32 18.19 31.40 0.62
C LEU A 32 19.72 31.20 0.68
N PRO A 33 20.27 30.90 1.86
CA PRO A 33 21.70 30.58 2.02
C PRO A 33 22.10 29.41 1.12
N LYS A 34 23.22 29.52 0.41
CA LYS A 34 23.67 28.50 -0.56
C LYS A 34 23.80 27.10 0.06
N GLN A 35 24.13 27.01 1.34
CA GLN A 35 24.24 25.74 2.08
C GLN A 35 22.90 25.02 2.28
N THR A 36 21.76 25.68 2.10
CA THR A 36 20.45 25.02 2.24
C THR A 36 20.11 24.11 1.07
N TRP A 37 20.61 24.38 -0.14
CA TRP A 37 20.33 23.60 -1.34
C TRP A 37 20.82 22.13 -1.29
N PRO A 38 22.06 21.86 -0.83
CA PRO A 38 22.49 20.46 -0.62
C PRO A 38 21.66 19.73 0.44
N ILE A 39 21.13 20.43 1.44
CA ILE A 39 20.24 19.84 2.46
C ILE A 39 18.89 19.47 1.85
N LEU A 40 18.27 20.38 1.07
CA LEU A 40 17.02 20.12 0.36
C LEU A 40 17.16 18.98 -0.65
N ASN A 41 18.28 18.94 -1.39
CA ASN A 41 18.58 17.85 -2.31
C ASN A 41 18.75 16.52 -1.58
N ALA A 42 19.47 16.50 -0.44
CA ALA A 42 19.66 15.30 0.35
C ALA A 42 18.32 14.78 0.91
N GLU A 43 17.43 15.68 1.36
CA GLU A 43 16.09 15.29 1.80
C GLU A 43 15.26 14.70 0.67
N LEU A 44 15.21 15.36 -0.50
CA LEU A 44 14.50 14.85 -1.68
C LEU A 44 14.98 13.44 -2.05
N CYS A 45 16.29 13.23 -2.11
CA CYS A 45 16.90 11.95 -2.46
C CYS A 45 16.63 10.88 -1.39
N GLU A 46 16.70 11.25 -0.11
CA GLU A 46 16.43 10.33 1.00
C GLU A 46 14.96 9.91 0.99
N ARG A 47 14.03 10.85 0.80
CA ARG A 47 12.60 10.52 0.66
C ARG A 47 12.32 9.64 -0.56
N PHE A 48 12.94 9.95 -1.69
CA PHE A 48 12.83 9.12 -2.89
C PHE A 48 13.24 7.67 -2.58
N SER A 49 14.40 7.45 -1.96
CA SER A 49 14.89 6.11 -1.62
C SER A 49 13.96 5.41 -0.61
N TYR A 50 13.61 6.07 0.49
CA TYR A 50 12.74 5.49 1.53
C TYR A 50 11.39 5.05 0.99
N TYR A 51 10.68 5.94 0.28
CA TYR A 51 9.38 5.60 -0.30
C TYR A 51 9.53 4.65 -1.48
N GLY A 52 10.67 4.66 -2.20
CA GLY A 52 10.96 3.72 -3.28
C GLY A 52 11.02 2.28 -2.79
N ILE A 53 11.70 2.04 -1.68
CA ILE A 53 11.67 0.73 -1.03
C ILE A 53 10.26 0.41 -0.56
N LYS A 54 9.66 1.32 0.21
CA LYS A 54 8.37 1.10 0.88
C LYS A 54 7.25 0.76 -0.11
N THR A 55 7.24 1.42 -1.27
CA THR A 55 6.20 1.23 -2.31
C THR A 55 6.19 -0.19 -2.86
N VAL A 56 7.33 -0.78 -3.13
CA VAL A 56 7.42 -2.14 -3.71
C VAL A 56 7.60 -3.24 -2.67
N LEU A 57 7.83 -2.89 -1.40
CA LEU A 57 8.30 -3.81 -0.37
C LEU A 57 7.35 -4.99 -0.14
N VAL A 58 6.06 -4.76 0.03
CA VAL A 58 5.10 -5.84 0.30
C VAL A 58 5.04 -6.82 -0.86
N ILE A 59 5.09 -6.33 -2.11
CA ILE A 59 5.09 -7.18 -3.30
C ILE A 59 6.43 -7.93 -3.42
N TYR A 60 7.55 -7.29 -3.11
CA TYR A 60 8.86 -7.95 -3.06
C TYR A 60 8.86 -9.12 -2.06
N LEU A 61 8.38 -8.89 -0.83
CA LEU A 61 8.34 -9.91 0.20
C LEU A 61 7.43 -11.10 -0.18
N THR A 62 6.25 -10.81 -0.75
CA THR A 62 5.26 -11.86 -1.07
C THR A 62 5.56 -12.57 -2.39
N LYS A 63 5.97 -11.85 -3.44
CA LYS A 63 6.17 -12.43 -4.78
C LYS A 63 7.61 -12.87 -5.04
N SER A 64 8.62 -12.09 -4.63
CA SER A 64 10.02 -12.42 -4.89
C SER A 64 10.62 -13.31 -3.80
N LEU A 65 10.40 -12.99 -2.52
CA LEU A 65 10.84 -13.81 -1.39
C LEU A 65 9.85 -14.93 -1.03
N MET A 66 8.71 -15.03 -1.73
CA MET A 66 7.69 -16.09 -1.58
C MET A 66 7.13 -16.20 -0.15
N MET A 67 7.11 -15.12 0.61
CA MET A 67 6.51 -15.10 1.95
C MET A 67 4.98 -15.12 1.86
N SER A 68 4.32 -15.59 2.92
CA SER A 68 2.86 -15.46 3.02
C SER A 68 2.44 -13.99 3.11
N ASP A 69 1.20 -13.66 2.72
CA ASP A 69 0.70 -12.28 2.82
C ASP A 69 0.79 -11.73 4.25
N SER A 70 0.53 -12.58 5.25
CA SER A 70 0.66 -12.20 6.65
C SER A 70 2.09 -11.89 7.05
N ASP A 71 3.05 -12.73 6.62
CA ASP A 71 4.47 -12.48 6.90
C ASP A 71 4.97 -11.26 6.13
N GLY A 72 4.57 -11.10 4.85
CA GLY A 72 4.89 -9.91 4.05
C GLY A 72 4.39 -8.63 4.71
N LYS A 73 3.15 -8.61 5.21
CA LYS A 73 2.60 -7.49 6.00
C LYS A 73 3.40 -7.26 7.28
N ALA A 74 3.70 -8.32 8.03
CA ALA A 74 4.46 -8.21 9.28
C ALA A 74 5.86 -7.60 9.05
N TYR A 75 6.62 -8.07 8.05
CA TYR A 75 7.93 -7.52 7.72
C TYR A 75 7.86 -6.08 7.18
N TYR A 76 6.85 -5.74 6.39
CA TYR A 76 6.61 -4.37 5.92
C TYR A 76 6.42 -3.40 7.09
N HIS A 77 5.56 -3.76 8.05
CA HIS A 77 5.30 -2.94 9.22
C HIS A 77 6.47 -2.97 10.21
N ALA A 78 7.21 -4.08 10.33
CA ALA A 78 8.43 -4.15 11.12
C ALA A 78 9.51 -3.19 10.58
N PHE A 79 9.69 -3.10 9.26
CA PHE A 79 10.56 -2.11 8.63
C PHE A 79 10.16 -0.67 9.00
N SER A 80 8.88 -0.32 8.88
CA SER A 80 8.36 0.99 9.28
C SER A 80 8.55 1.24 10.77
N MET A 81 8.19 0.28 11.63
CA MET A 81 8.35 0.35 13.09
C MET A 81 9.79 0.68 13.49
N VAL A 82 10.75 -0.08 12.95
CA VAL A 82 12.18 0.14 13.24
C VAL A 82 12.60 1.53 12.77
N SER A 83 12.17 1.96 11.58
CA SER A 83 12.50 3.29 11.05
C SER A 83 11.97 4.44 11.92
N TYR A 84 10.76 4.35 12.46
CA TYR A 84 10.22 5.39 13.34
C TYR A 84 10.79 5.32 14.77
N PHE A 85 11.03 4.12 15.29
CA PHE A 85 11.62 3.92 16.62
C PHE A 85 13.07 4.44 16.67
N THR A 86 13.89 4.08 15.68
CA THR A 86 15.28 4.53 15.61
C THR A 86 15.41 6.04 15.38
N GLY A 87 14.39 6.70 14.86
CA GLY A 87 14.36 8.16 14.77
C GLY A 87 14.49 8.84 16.12
N VAL A 88 13.85 8.30 17.15
CA VAL A 88 14.01 8.81 18.53
C VAL A 88 15.44 8.62 19.04
N LEU A 89 16.03 7.46 18.78
CA LEU A 89 17.41 7.18 19.15
C LEU A 89 18.39 8.09 18.41
N GLY A 90 18.13 8.36 17.12
CA GLY A 90 18.92 9.29 16.31
C GLY A 90 18.88 10.71 16.83
N ALA A 91 17.70 11.22 17.22
CA ALA A 91 17.57 12.53 17.86
C ALA A 91 18.37 12.60 19.17
N MET A 92 18.22 11.58 20.04
CA MET A 92 18.97 11.51 21.29
C MET A 92 20.48 11.48 21.08
N MET A 93 20.96 10.73 20.07
CA MET A 93 22.37 10.65 19.69
C MET A 93 22.89 12.00 19.16
N ALA A 94 22.11 12.66 18.33
CA ALA A 94 22.45 13.96 17.77
C ALA A 94 22.57 15.04 18.87
N ASP A 95 21.62 15.07 19.80
CA ASP A 95 21.57 16.08 20.85
C ASP A 95 22.58 15.84 21.99
N SER A 96 22.95 14.57 22.25
CA SER A 96 23.80 14.22 23.39
C SER A 96 25.28 14.05 23.08
N PHE A 97 25.62 13.53 21.87
CA PHE A 97 26.98 13.05 21.63
C PHE A 97 27.62 13.52 20.33
N LEU A 98 26.95 13.34 19.18
CA LEU A 98 27.55 13.50 17.86
C LEU A 98 27.33 14.86 17.23
N GLY A 99 26.24 15.54 17.59
CA GLY A 99 25.71 16.68 16.87
C GLY A 99 24.95 16.26 15.59
N LYS A 100 24.03 17.10 15.14
CA LYS A 100 23.11 16.79 14.04
C LYS A 100 23.83 16.41 12.74
N TYR A 101 24.83 17.20 12.32
CA TYR A 101 25.55 16.96 11.07
C TYR A 101 26.24 15.57 11.03
N LYS A 102 26.99 15.22 12.08
CA LYS A 102 27.71 13.94 12.13
C LYS A 102 26.73 12.77 12.17
N THR A 103 25.63 12.89 12.90
CA THR A 103 24.58 11.86 12.95
C THR A 103 23.98 11.62 11.58
N ILE A 104 23.67 12.68 10.82
CA ILE A 104 23.13 12.57 9.46
C ILE A 104 24.14 11.90 8.53
N ILE A 105 25.40 12.37 8.50
CA ILE A 105 26.41 11.82 7.59
C ILE A 105 26.68 10.33 7.86
N TRP A 106 26.88 9.93 9.12
CA TRP A 106 27.12 8.52 9.43
C TRP A 106 25.91 7.65 9.12
N SER A 107 24.71 8.17 9.33
CA SER A 107 23.47 7.47 8.97
C SER A 107 23.31 7.34 7.45
N LEU A 108 23.66 8.38 6.65
CA LEU A 108 23.65 8.29 5.18
C LEU A 108 24.70 7.29 4.65
N VAL A 109 25.88 7.22 5.27
CA VAL A 109 26.90 6.22 4.92
C VAL A 109 26.39 4.81 5.23
N LEU A 110 25.80 4.59 6.40
CA LEU A 110 25.18 3.31 6.76
C LEU A 110 24.06 2.96 5.79
N TYR A 111 23.23 3.94 5.42
CA TYR A 111 22.12 3.77 4.46
C TYR A 111 22.67 3.33 3.09
N SER A 112 23.72 4.01 2.59
CA SER A 112 24.35 3.65 1.32
C SER A 112 24.89 2.22 1.32
N ILE A 113 25.56 1.81 2.40
CA ILE A 113 26.05 0.44 2.57
C ILE A 113 24.91 -0.57 2.61
N SER A 114 23.84 -0.27 3.34
CA SER A 114 22.67 -1.13 3.47
C SER A 114 21.95 -1.34 2.13
N GLU A 115 21.83 -0.27 1.32
CA GLU A 115 21.25 -0.34 -0.02
C GLU A 115 22.12 -1.14 -1.00
N ILE A 116 23.46 -1.04 -0.88
CA ILE A 116 24.38 -1.89 -1.65
C ILE A 116 24.13 -3.35 -1.30
N VAL A 117 24.06 -3.68 0.00
CA VAL A 117 23.78 -5.06 0.46
C VAL A 117 22.41 -5.53 -0.05
N LEU A 118 21.38 -4.71 0.08
CA LEU A 118 20.03 -5.01 -0.40
C LEU A 118 20.05 -5.27 -1.91
N THR A 119 20.65 -4.37 -2.70
CA THR A 119 20.74 -4.49 -4.16
C THR A 119 21.50 -5.77 -4.58
N LEU A 120 22.67 -6.03 -4.02
CA LEU A 120 23.50 -7.19 -4.39
C LEU A 120 22.82 -8.51 -4.02
N THR A 121 22.16 -8.58 -2.85
CA THR A 121 21.50 -9.81 -2.40
C THR A 121 20.19 -10.11 -3.11
N THR A 122 19.61 -9.15 -3.82
CA THR A 122 18.47 -9.40 -4.72
C THR A 122 18.88 -10.01 -6.05
N ILE A 123 20.17 -10.01 -6.41
CA ILE A 123 20.68 -10.67 -7.62
C ILE A 123 20.73 -12.19 -7.38
N PRO A 124 20.00 -13.02 -8.16
CA PRO A 124 19.88 -14.46 -7.90
C PRO A 124 21.23 -15.21 -7.84
N SER A 125 22.21 -14.78 -8.65
CA SER A 125 23.56 -15.38 -8.67
C SER A 125 24.35 -15.10 -7.38
N ILE A 126 24.08 -14.01 -6.66
CA ILE A 126 24.75 -13.60 -5.43
C ILE A 126 23.95 -14.06 -4.21
N GLY A 127 22.65 -13.75 -4.18
CA GLY A 127 21.75 -14.06 -3.06
C GLY A 127 21.40 -15.54 -2.92
N LYS A 128 21.59 -16.34 -3.98
CA LYS A 128 21.30 -17.80 -3.99
C LYS A 128 19.89 -18.17 -3.50
N GLY A 129 18.91 -17.27 -3.63
CA GLY A 129 17.55 -17.46 -3.14
C GLY A 129 17.40 -17.41 -1.61
N ASN A 130 18.42 -16.95 -0.87
CA ASN A 130 18.34 -16.78 0.58
C ASN A 130 17.72 -15.42 0.93
N SER A 131 16.66 -15.43 1.77
CA SER A 131 15.99 -14.22 2.24
C SER A 131 16.77 -13.44 3.30
N ALA A 132 17.76 -14.02 3.95
CA ALA A 132 18.51 -13.37 5.04
C ALA A 132 19.26 -12.12 4.58
N GLY A 133 19.94 -12.17 3.43
CA GLY A 133 20.70 -11.03 2.89
C GLY A 133 19.81 -9.80 2.64
N PRO A 134 18.74 -9.93 1.85
CA PRO A 134 17.80 -8.83 1.65
C PRO A 134 17.20 -8.28 2.95
N LEU A 135 16.83 -9.15 3.91
CA LEU A 135 16.27 -8.72 5.19
C LEU A 135 17.28 -7.94 6.03
N ILE A 136 18.55 -8.38 6.07
CA ILE A 136 19.61 -7.65 6.78
C ILE A 136 19.79 -6.26 6.15
N GLY A 137 19.89 -6.17 4.82
CA GLY A 137 19.97 -4.88 4.12
C GLY A 137 18.77 -3.99 4.43
N LEU A 138 17.57 -4.55 4.37
CA LEU A 138 16.32 -3.84 4.64
C LEU A 138 16.27 -3.25 6.06
N PHE A 139 16.55 -4.04 7.10
CA PHE A 139 16.51 -3.57 8.48
C PHE A 139 17.65 -2.60 8.81
N ALA A 140 18.84 -2.78 8.24
CA ALA A 140 19.92 -1.81 8.37
C ALA A 140 19.55 -0.46 7.72
N THR A 141 18.86 -0.50 6.57
CA THR A 141 18.27 0.68 5.93
C THR A 141 17.24 1.35 6.84
N ALA A 142 16.34 0.59 7.48
CA ALA A 142 15.36 1.13 8.42
C ALA A 142 16.02 1.89 9.59
N VAL A 143 17.07 1.34 10.16
CA VAL A 143 17.85 1.99 11.23
C VAL A 143 18.49 3.28 10.73
N ALA A 144 19.13 3.24 9.57
CA ALA A 144 19.84 4.39 9.00
C ALA A 144 18.89 5.55 8.66
N CYS A 145 17.81 5.29 7.91
CA CYS A 145 16.85 6.31 7.53
C CYS A 145 16.08 6.88 8.73
N GLY A 146 15.81 6.05 9.74
CA GLY A 146 15.19 6.49 10.99
C GLY A 146 15.98 7.61 11.67
N ASN A 147 17.29 7.41 11.84
CA ASN A 147 18.17 8.39 12.48
C ASN A 147 18.24 9.75 11.74
N ILE A 148 18.04 9.74 10.41
CA ILE A 148 18.08 10.96 9.58
C ILE A 148 16.85 11.81 9.78
N LYS A 149 15.67 11.19 9.86
CA LYS A 149 14.35 11.88 9.86
C LYS A 149 14.23 13.07 10.82
N PRO A 150 14.53 12.96 12.12
CA PRO A 150 14.40 14.10 13.04
C PRO A 150 15.54 15.11 12.88
N CYS A 151 16.70 14.67 12.41
CA CYS A 151 17.90 15.49 12.38
C CYS A 151 17.94 16.44 11.18
N MET A 152 17.45 16.03 10.00
CA MET A 152 17.60 16.76 8.74
C MET A 152 16.87 18.11 8.77
N ALA A 153 15.60 18.13 9.16
CA ALA A 153 14.81 19.36 9.27
C ALA A 153 15.40 20.33 10.29
N ALA A 154 15.79 19.83 11.46
CA ALA A 154 16.42 20.62 12.52
C ALA A 154 17.79 21.17 12.10
N PHE A 155 18.60 20.36 11.40
CA PHE A 155 19.90 20.80 10.86
C PHE A 155 19.72 21.88 9.80
N GLY A 156 18.72 21.74 8.93
CA GLY A 156 18.37 22.76 7.94
C GLY A 156 17.97 24.11 8.57
N GLY A 157 17.14 24.06 9.61
CA GLY A 157 16.73 25.23 10.38
C GLY A 157 17.91 25.93 11.08
N ASP A 158 18.92 25.17 11.52
CA ASP A 158 20.13 25.72 12.15
C ASP A 158 21.01 26.56 11.19
N GLN A 159 20.76 26.50 9.87
CA GLN A 159 21.51 27.29 8.87
C GLN A 159 21.07 28.76 8.79
N PHE A 160 20.01 29.12 9.48
CA PHE A 160 19.43 30.47 9.46
C PHE A 160 19.66 31.22 10.76
N ASN A 161 19.68 32.56 10.66
CA ASN A 161 19.58 33.37 11.86
C ASN A 161 18.13 33.38 12.35
N GLN A 162 17.91 33.21 13.65
CA GLN A 162 16.57 33.16 14.26
C GLN A 162 15.71 34.40 13.99
N LYS A 163 16.34 35.54 13.63
CA LYS A 163 15.63 36.79 13.28
C LYS A 163 15.00 36.74 11.87
N ASP A 164 15.46 35.84 11.00
CA ASP A 164 15.02 35.77 9.59
C ASP A 164 13.82 34.84 9.42
N THR A 165 12.72 35.10 10.13
CA THR A 165 11.53 34.24 10.19
C THR A 165 10.94 33.93 8.82
N GLY A 166 10.95 34.89 7.87
CA GLY A 166 10.46 34.71 6.50
C GLY A 166 11.29 33.70 5.69
N LEU A 167 12.63 33.79 5.79
CA LEU A 167 13.50 32.81 5.09
C LEU A 167 13.42 31.43 5.70
N ILE A 168 13.25 31.33 7.03
CA ILE A 168 13.03 30.06 7.73
C ILE A 168 11.73 29.40 7.25
N SER A 169 10.64 30.18 7.17
CA SER A 169 9.34 29.70 6.67
C SER A 169 9.44 29.19 5.22
N THR A 170 10.12 29.95 4.36
CA THR A 170 10.37 29.56 2.95
C THR A 170 11.17 28.26 2.86
N PHE A 171 12.22 28.11 3.69
CA PHE A 171 13.00 26.87 3.73
C PHE A 171 12.14 25.65 4.14
N PHE A 172 11.34 25.76 5.21
CA PHE A 172 10.50 24.66 5.65
C PHE A 172 9.42 24.30 4.63
N SER A 173 8.89 25.29 3.90
CA SER A 173 7.96 25.07 2.80
C SER A 173 8.61 24.26 1.67
N LEU A 174 9.83 24.62 1.27
CA LEU A 174 10.61 23.88 0.27
C LEU A 174 11.02 22.49 0.77
N PHE A 175 11.36 22.37 2.05
CA PHE A 175 11.68 21.09 2.68
C PHE A 175 10.48 20.15 2.61
N TYR A 176 9.29 20.62 3.00
CA TYR A 176 8.05 19.84 2.90
C TYR A 176 7.69 19.49 1.45
N MET A 177 7.90 20.43 0.52
CA MET A 177 7.74 20.17 -0.91
C MET A 177 8.70 19.08 -1.38
N SER A 178 9.97 19.10 -0.97
CA SER A 178 10.96 18.06 -1.32
C SER A 178 10.54 16.67 -0.83
N VAL A 179 9.96 16.57 0.38
CA VAL A 179 9.41 15.32 0.92
C VAL A 179 8.31 14.77 0.02
N ASN A 180 7.32 15.60 -0.34
CA ASN A 180 6.16 15.16 -1.13
C ASN A 180 6.53 14.86 -2.59
N VAL A 181 7.39 15.67 -3.20
CA VAL A 181 7.88 15.44 -4.57
C VAL A 181 8.68 14.14 -4.63
N GLY A 182 9.60 13.91 -3.68
CA GLY A 182 10.35 12.66 -3.59
C GLY A 182 9.44 11.43 -3.48
N ALA A 183 8.44 11.49 -2.60
CA ALA A 183 7.46 10.42 -2.41
C ALA A 183 6.62 10.18 -3.68
N MET A 184 6.10 11.23 -4.30
CA MET A 184 5.27 11.13 -5.49
C MET A 184 6.04 10.57 -6.68
N LEU A 185 7.24 11.07 -6.95
CA LEU A 185 8.07 10.58 -8.07
C LEU A 185 8.37 9.09 -7.91
N THR A 186 8.74 8.67 -6.74
CA THR A 186 9.09 7.27 -6.50
C THR A 186 7.88 6.33 -6.60
N MET A 187 6.71 6.74 -6.09
CA MET A 187 5.48 5.94 -6.18
C MET A 187 4.97 5.78 -7.61
N ILE A 188 5.32 6.70 -8.51
CA ILE A 188 4.99 6.59 -9.94
C ILE A 188 6.04 5.75 -10.68
N PHE A 189 7.32 6.10 -10.56
CA PHE A 189 8.36 5.56 -11.43
C PHE A 189 8.92 4.20 -10.96
N VAL A 190 9.04 3.97 -9.66
CA VAL A 190 9.64 2.73 -9.14
C VAL A 190 8.82 1.48 -9.50
N PRO A 191 7.48 1.46 -9.40
CA PRO A 191 6.69 0.34 -9.91
C PRO A 191 6.81 0.13 -11.43
N MET A 192 7.00 1.21 -12.21
CA MET A 192 7.24 1.11 -13.66
C MET A 192 8.59 0.45 -13.93
N ILE A 193 9.66 0.91 -13.27
CA ILE A 193 10.99 0.30 -13.40
C ILE A 193 10.94 -1.18 -13.03
N ARG A 194 10.23 -1.55 -11.96
CA ARG A 194 10.07 -2.93 -11.51
C ARG A 194 9.43 -3.82 -12.59
N THR A 195 8.33 -3.36 -13.19
CA THR A 195 7.52 -4.18 -14.10
C THR A 195 7.98 -4.13 -15.54
N ASP A 196 8.51 -2.99 -16.03
CA ASP A 196 8.84 -2.79 -17.44
C ASP A 196 10.26 -3.27 -17.77
N ILE A 197 11.15 -3.23 -16.75
CA ILE A 197 12.48 -3.82 -16.89
C ILE A 197 12.43 -5.23 -16.31
N LYS A 198 12.73 -6.23 -17.14
CA LYS A 198 12.76 -7.62 -16.71
C LYS A 198 14.20 -8.09 -16.50
N CYS A 199 14.44 -8.72 -15.34
CA CYS A 199 15.74 -9.27 -14.98
C CYS A 199 15.58 -10.73 -14.54
N TYR A 200 16.39 -11.61 -15.10
CA TYR A 200 16.42 -13.02 -14.72
C TYR A 200 15.06 -13.75 -14.85
N GLY A 201 14.21 -13.30 -15.78
CA GLY A 201 12.90 -13.92 -16.01
C GLY A 201 11.77 -13.45 -15.09
N SER A 202 11.98 -12.38 -14.30
CA SER A 202 10.98 -11.84 -13.37
C SER A 202 11.05 -10.32 -13.26
N ASP A 203 10.22 -9.73 -12.41
CA ASP A 203 10.28 -8.31 -12.04
C ASP A 203 11.69 -7.91 -11.58
N CYS A 204 12.20 -6.77 -12.06
CA CYS A 204 13.58 -6.39 -11.85
C CYS A 204 13.81 -5.62 -10.54
N TYR A 205 13.77 -6.29 -9.40
CA TYR A 205 14.09 -5.70 -8.10
C TYR A 205 15.56 -5.24 -7.95
N PRO A 206 16.58 -5.92 -8.54
CA PRO A 206 17.96 -5.42 -8.48
C PRO A 206 18.12 -4.02 -9.05
N VAL A 207 17.43 -3.68 -10.15
CA VAL A 207 17.48 -2.34 -10.74
C VAL A 207 16.73 -1.34 -9.84
N VAL A 208 15.58 -1.72 -9.29
CA VAL A 208 14.81 -0.88 -8.37
C VAL A 208 15.66 -0.45 -7.16
N PHE A 209 16.22 -1.41 -6.45
CA PHE A 209 17.06 -1.11 -5.28
C PHE A 209 18.41 -0.46 -5.70
N GLY A 210 18.93 -0.79 -6.88
CA GLY A 210 20.11 -0.14 -7.45
C GLY A 210 19.89 1.36 -7.73
N VAL A 211 18.74 1.75 -8.27
CA VAL A 211 18.39 3.17 -8.46
C VAL A 211 18.28 3.88 -7.12
N ASN A 212 17.60 3.29 -6.13
CA ASN A 212 17.52 3.84 -4.77
C ASN A 212 18.92 4.01 -4.14
N CYS A 213 19.81 3.02 -4.32
CA CYS A 213 21.19 3.06 -3.87
C CYS A 213 21.98 4.22 -4.50
N ILE A 214 21.88 4.42 -5.80
CA ILE A 214 22.54 5.54 -6.49
C ILE A 214 22.03 6.88 -5.94
N VAL A 215 20.72 7.02 -5.77
CA VAL A 215 20.10 8.25 -5.27
C VAL A 215 20.57 8.57 -3.85
N ILE A 216 20.69 7.57 -2.96
CA ILE A 216 21.15 7.83 -1.59
C ILE A 216 22.67 8.12 -1.52
N ILE A 217 23.46 7.54 -2.42
CA ILE A 217 24.87 7.89 -2.58
C ILE A 217 25.01 9.34 -3.03
N LEU A 218 24.20 9.79 -3.99
CA LEU A 218 24.16 11.19 -4.44
C LEU A 218 23.77 12.14 -3.31
N ALA A 219 22.79 11.77 -2.48
CA ALA A 219 22.44 12.52 -1.27
C ALA A 219 23.63 12.66 -0.31
N THR A 220 24.32 11.54 -0.07
CA THR A 220 25.51 11.49 0.82
C THR A 220 26.62 12.41 0.30
N VAL A 221 26.93 12.32 -0.98
CA VAL A 221 27.96 13.14 -1.65
C VAL A 221 27.56 14.62 -1.62
N SER A 222 26.31 14.94 -1.95
CA SER A 222 25.81 16.31 -1.95
C SER A 222 25.94 16.96 -0.57
N LEU A 223 25.53 16.27 0.48
CA LEU A 223 25.62 16.77 1.85
C LEU A 223 27.08 16.88 2.33
N PHE A 224 27.93 15.93 1.94
CA PHE A 224 29.36 15.97 2.28
C PHE A 224 30.08 17.14 1.62
N LEU A 225 29.83 17.41 0.35
CA LEU A 225 30.39 18.55 -0.38
C LEU A 225 29.96 19.91 0.22
N GLY A 226 28.76 19.98 0.78
CA GLY A 226 28.29 21.17 1.52
C GLY A 226 28.96 21.39 2.87
N SER A 227 29.70 20.42 3.40
CA SER A 227 30.28 20.40 4.75
C SER A 227 31.07 21.66 5.17
N PRO A 228 31.87 22.30 4.29
CA PRO A 228 32.62 23.50 4.63
C PRO A 228 31.73 24.73 4.90
N PHE A 229 30.51 24.76 4.39
CA PHE A 229 29.61 25.90 4.44
C PHE A 229 28.58 25.81 5.57
N TYR A 230 28.45 24.66 6.24
CA TYR A 230 27.43 24.45 7.26
C TYR A 230 27.76 25.08 8.60
N VAL A 231 26.75 25.66 9.20
CA VAL A 231 26.76 26.00 10.64
C VAL A 231 26.51 24.71 11.41
N LYS A 232 27.52 24.28 12.18
CA LYS A 232 27.47 23.03 12.96
C LYS A 232 27.42 23.40 14.44
N LYS A 233 26.25 23.17 15.07
CA LYS A 233 26.08 23.37 16.51
C LYS A 233 26.61 22.19 17.28
N GLU A 234 27.24 22.42 18.40
CA GLU A 234 27.68 21.37 19.31
C GLU A 234 26.49 20.79 20.10
N PRO A 235 26.55 19.51 20.53
CA PRO A 235 25.50 18.92 21.32
C PRO A 235 25.39 19.56 22.71
N GLU A 236 24.19 20.01 23.07
CA GLU A 236 23.90 20.68 24.36
C GLU A 236 23.33 19.70 25.40
N GLY A 237 23.18 18.42 25.04
CA GLY A 237 22.54 17.38 25.85
C GLY A 237 21.08 17.16 25.50
N SER A 238 20.62 15.91 25.59
CA SER A 238 19.24 15.55 25.23
C SER A 238 18.26 15.88 26.35
N ILE A 239 17.30 16.74 26.02
CA ILE A 239 16.15 17.06 26.89
C ILE A 239 15.36 15.79 27.21
N MET A 240 15.23 14.86 26.25
CA MET A 240 14.54 13.58 26.47
C MET A 240 15.22 12.73 27.55
N ILE A 241 16.54 12.62 27.54
CA ILE A 241 17.29 11.91 28.58
C ILE A 241 17.05 12.60 29.95
N ARG A 242 16.99 13.93 29.95
CA ARG A 242 16.71 14.69 31.20
C ARG A 242 15.31 14.40 31.71
N VAL A 243 14.29 14.36 30.84
CA VAL A 243 12.92 13.96 31.21
C VAL A 243 12.88 12.56 31.81
N PHE A 244 13.52 11.57 31.17
CA PHE A 244 13.60 10.20 31.73
C PHE A 244 14.30 10.15 33.08
N LYS A 245 15.36 10.93 33.28
CA LYS A 245 16.05 11.02 34.59
C LYS A 245 15.15 11.61 35.65
N ILE A 246 14.36 12.67 35.34
CA ILE A 246 13.41 13.29 36.29
C ILE A 246 12.35 12.28 36.67
N ILE A 247 11.71 11.63 35.69
CA ILE A 247 10.66 10.61 35.90
C ILE A 247 11.21 9.43 36.73
N GLY A 248 12.37 8.89 36.35
CA GLY A 248 12.99 7.76 37.04
C GLY A 248 13.39 8.10 38.47
N HIS A 249 13.92 9.31 38.70
CA HIS A 249 14.27 9.79 40.06
C HIS A 249 13.02 9.97 40.95
N ALA A 250 11.98 10.63 40.41
CA ALA A 250 10.71 10.81 41.09
C ALA A 250 10.07 9.46 41.50
N LEU A 251 10.04 8.50 40.58
CA LEU A 251 9.50 7.17 40.79
C LEU A 251 10.30 6.40 41.86
N SER A 252 11.63 6.43 41.77
CA SER A 252 12.52 5.77 42.72
C SER A 252 12.37 6.37 44.14
N ARG A 253 12.23 7.69 44.24
CA ARG A 253 12.00 8.37 45.52
C ARG A 253 10.62 8.06 46.11
N LYS A 254 9.57 8.11 45.30
CA LYS A 254 8.22 7.73 45.71
C LYS A 254 8.15 6.30 46.24
N MET A 255 8.81 5.35 45.55
CA MET A 255 8.83 3.95 46.00
C MET A 255 9.60 3.73 47.30
N LYS A 256 10.52 4.61 47.69
CA LYS A 256 11.32 4.56 48.92
C LYS A 256 10.71 5.36 50.06
N SER A 257 9.77 6.28 49.80
CA SER A 257 9.11 7.10 50.78
C SER A 257 7.91 6.36 51.39
N SER A 258 7.85 6.27 52.70
CA SER A 258 6.71 5.69 53.43
C SER A 258 5.61 6.70 53.70
N GLU A 259 5.81 7.99 53.51
CA GLU A 259 4.86 9.05 53.75
C GLU A 259 4.48 9.78 52.47
N GLU A 260 3.18 10.11 52.30
CA GLU A 260 2.70 10.95 51.20
C GLU A 260 3.01 12.43 51.50
N THR A 261 4.23 12.85 51.11
CA THR A 261 4.72 14.20 51.38
C THR A 261 4.26 15.21 50.30
N TYR A 262 3.91 14.73 49.07
CA TYR A 262 3.55 15.59 47.95
C TYR A 262 2.27 15.16 47.26
N HIS A 263 1.42 16.12 46.89
CA HIS A 263 0.16 15.87 46.15
C HIS A 263 0.33 15.19 44.79
N HIS A 264 1.50 15.33 44.14
CA HIS A 264 1.77 14.70 42.86
C HIS A 264 3.13 14.00 42.92
N TRP A 265 3.19 12.76 42.42
CA TRP A 265 4.35 11.90 42.50
C TRP A 265 5.64 12.46 41.82
N LEU A 266 5.51 13.33 40.81
CA LEU A 266 6.68 13.97 40.15
C LEU A 266 7.43 14.91 41.10
N TYR A 267 6.77 15.52 42.08
CA TYR A 267 7.41 16.45 43.00
C TYR A 267 8.36 15.80 44.01
N TYR A 268 8.38 14.45 44.08
CA TYR A 268 9.45 13.72 44.77
C TYR A 268 10.84 13.92 44.16
N ALA A 269 10.93 14.53 42.93
CA ALA A 269 12.20 14.89 42.33
C ALA A 269 12.68 16.33 42.70
N GLN A 270 11.98 17.10 43.51
CA GLN A 270 12.36 18.47 43.91
C GLN A 270 13.66 18.53 44.70
N ASP A 271 14.15 17.41 45.24
CA ASP A 271 15.43 17.30 45.91
C ASP A 271 16.63 17.49 44.93
N LYS A 272 16.41 17.31 43.65
CA LYS A 272 17.46 17.31 42.65
C LYS A 272 17.21 18.18 41.43
N TYR A 273 15.96 18.47 41.11
CA TYR A 273 15.53 19.18 39.91
C TYR A 273 14.66 20.39 40.23
N ASP A 274 14.73 21.40 39.40
CA ASP A 274 13.98 22.64 39.63
C ASP A 274 12.46 22.41 39.48
N LYS A 275 11.69 23.14 40.24
CA LYS A 275 10.21 23.05 40.22
C LYS A 275 9.65 23.33 38.84
N THR A 276 10.21 24.31 38.11
CA THR A 276 9.81 24.66 36.76
C THR A 276 10.01 23.49 35.77
N GLU A 277 11.12 22.78 35.88
CA GLU A 277 11.38 21.57 35.05
C GLU A 277 10.39 20.44 35.39
N ILE A 278 10.06 20.27 36.65
CA ILE A 278 9.08 19.26 37.08
C ILE A 278 7.68 19.61 36.55
N ASP A 279 7.29 20.89 36.59
CA ASP A 279 6.00 21.37 36.09
C ASP A 279 5.94 21.24 34.55
N ASP A 280 7.03 21.45 33.84
CA ASP A 280 7.17 21.19 32.41
C ASP A 280 6.98 19.72 32.08
N VAL A 281 7.63 18.82 32.82
CA VAL A 281 7.47 17.36 32.66
C VAL A 281 6.04 16.92 33.01
N LYS A 282 5.42 17.53 33.99
CA LYS A 282 4.02 17.25 34.34
C LYS A 282 3.06 17.67 33.23
N SER A 283 3.30 18.80 32.60
CA SER A 283 2.52 19.27 31.44
C SER A 283 2.72 18.38 30.24
N LEU A 284 3.97 17.95 29.96
CA LEU A 284 4.27 16.95 28.95
C LEU A 284 3.50 15.65 29.16
N MET A 285 3.46 15.14 30.41
CA MET A 285 2.76 13.88 30.72
C MET A 285 1.25 13.97 30.45
N LYS A 286 0.60 15.12 30.63
CA LYS A 286 -0.81 15.31 30.28
C LYS A 286 -1.05 15.13 28.78
N VAL A 287 -0.16 15.64 27.94
CA VAL A 287 -0.27 15.49 26.50
C VAL A 287 0.03 14.04 26.09
N LEU A 288 1.02 13.40 26.70
CA LEU A 288 1.37 12.01 26.41
C LEU A 288 0.24 11.02 26.73
N VAL A 289 -0.60 11.30 27.72
CA VAL A 289 -1.81 10.50 27.96
C VAL A 289 -2.75 10.55 26.75
N MET A 290 -2.90 11.71 26.10
CA MET A 290 -3.70 11.83 24.87
C MET A 290 -3.07 11.09 23.66
N TYR A 291 -1.79 10.74 23.73
CA TYR A 291 -1.12 9.99 22.67
C TYR A 291 -1.37 8.48 22.73
N LEU A 292 -1.83 7.94 23.84
CA LEU A 292 -2.04 6.50 24.02
C LEU A 292 -2.97 5.85 22.96
N PRO A 293 -4.09 6.49 22.53
CA PRO A 293 -4.94 5.94 21.48
C PRO A 293 -4.43 6.12 20.05
N LEU A 294 -3.48 7.06 19.81
CA LEU A 294 -3.04 7.46 18.47
C LEU A 294 -2.37 6.33 17.66
N PRO A 295 -1.66 5.36 18.25
CA PRO A 295 -1.08 4.26 17.51
C PRO A 295 -2.07 3.50 16.61
N VAL A 296 -3.33 3.38 17.03
CA VAL A 296 -4.34 2.67 16.25
C VAL A 296 -4.66 3.39 14.95
N PHE A 297 -4.67 4.73 14.94
CA PHE A 297 -4.83 5.49 13.69
C PHE A 297 -3.68 5.19 12.71
N TRP A 298 -2.44 5.21 13.19
CA TRP A 298 -1.27 4.92 12.36
C TRP A 298 -1.24 3.47 11.87
N ALA A 299 -1.73 2.53 12.70
CA ALA A 299 -1.89 1.13 12.31
C ALA A 299 -2.81 0.97 11.11
N LEU A 300 -3.91 1.72 11.05
CA LEU A 300 -4.80 1.72 9.88
C LEU A 300 -4.16 2.47 8.70
N PHE A 301 -3.67 3.67 8.94
CA PHE A 301 -3.14 4.54 7.89
C PHE A 301 -2.01 3.88 7.08
N HIS A 302 -1.07 3.20 7.73
CA HIS A 302 0.07 2.58 7.05
C HIS A 302 -0.29 1.33 6.24
N GLN A 303 -1.49 0.78 6.40
CA GLN A 303 -1.92 -0.37 5.59
C GLN A 303 -2.18 -0.04 4.12
N GLN A 304 -2.18 1.24 3.73
CA GLN A 304 -2.20 1.66 2.32
C GLN A 304 -1.04 1.02 1.53
N GLY A 305 0.15 0.92 2.12
CA GLY A 305 1.32 0.31 1.49
C GLY A 305 1.44 -1.20 1.67
N SER A 306 0.56 -1.83 2.44
CA SER A 306 0.57 -3.28 2.68
C SER A 306 -0.74 -3.94 2.26
N SER A 307 -1.75 -4.00 3.13
CA SER A 307 -3.02 -4.69 2.86
C SER A 307 -3.75 -4.15 1.62
N TRP A 308 -3.76 -2.83 1.41
CA TRP A 308 -4.43 -2.24 0.25
C TRP A 308 -3.65 -2.47 -1.05
N THR A 309 -2.32 -2.47 -0.99
CA THR A 309 -1.47 -2.86 -2.13
C THR A 309 -1.69 -4.32 -2.49
N LEU A 310 -1.78 -5.23 -1.51
CA LEU A 310 -2.13 -6.64 -1.76
C LEU A 310 -3.55 -6.78 -2.31
N GLN A 311 -4.53 -6.02 -1.83
CA GLN A 311 -5.86 -5.97 -2.43
C GLN A 311 -5.81 -5.51 -3.89
N ALA A 312 -5.02 -4.47 -4.21
CA ALA A 312 -4.83 -4.00 -5.58
C ALA A 312 -4.21 -5.05 -6.52
N THR A 313 -3.42 -6.01 -5.99
CA THR A 313 -2.92 -7.13 -6.81
C THR A 313 -4.02 -8.08 -7.27
N GLN A 314 -5.17 -8.08 -6.59
CA GLN A 314 -6.34 -8.89 -6.91
C GLN A 314 -7.31 -8.16 -7.85
N MET A 315 -7.00 -6.95 -8.29
CA MET A 315 -7.86 -6.07 -9.07
C MET A 315 -7.25 -5.82 -10.45
N ASP A 316 -8.11 -5.53 -11.42
CA ASP A 316 -7.69 -5.16 -12.77
C ASP A 316 -7.14 -3.73 -12.81
N GLY A 317 -6.05 -3.51 -13.53
CA GLY A 317 -5.42 -2.20 -13.71
C GLY A 317 -5.33 -1.75 -15.16
N ASP A 318 -5.92 -2.49 -16.10
CA ASP A 318 -5.85 -2.19 -17.52
C ASP A 318 -6.85 -1.09 -17.90
N PHE A 319 -6.37 0.01 -18.47
CA PHE A 319 -7.20 1.07 -19.04
C PHE A 319 -7.47 0.87 -20.54
N GLY A 320 -6.94 -0.20 -21.11
CA GLY A 320 -6.90 -0.39 -22.57
C GLY A 320 -5.78 0.40 -23.25
N GLY A 321 -5.45 0.02 -24.49
CA GLY A 321 -4.41 0.71 -25.26
C GLY A 321 -2.99 0.57 -24.71
N GLY A 322 -2.72 -0.41 -23.85
CA GLY A 322 -1.40 -0.64 -23.25
C GLY A 322 -1.09 0.21 -22.02
N VAL A 323 -2.05 0.98 -21.53
CA VAL A 323 -1.91 1.78 -20.31
C VAL A 323 -2.38 0.96 -19.11
N MET A 324 -1.47 0.66 -18.17
CA MET A 324 -1.77 -0.13 -16.98
C MET A 324 -1.41 0.63 -15.70
N LEU A 325 -2.34 0.72 -14.76
CA LEU A 325 -2.09 1.15 -13.39
C LEU A 325 -1.57 -0.05 -12.58
N ARG A 326 -0.32 -0.01 -12.15
CA ARG A 326 0.28 -1.10 -11.35
C ARG A 326 -0.26 -1.09 -9.92
N SER A 327 -0.30 -2.27 -9.29
CA SER A 327 -0.89 -2.43 -7.95
C SER A 327 -0.21 -1.62 -6.85
N ASP A 328 1.09 -1.41 -6.96
CA ASP A 328 1.88 -0.60 -6.04
C ASP A 328 1.85 0.91 -6.38
N GLN A 329 1.54 1.28 -7.61
CA GLN A 329 1.35 2.68 -8.00
C GLN A 329 0.15 3.33 -7.31
N ILE A 330 -0.87 2.56 -6.91
CA ILE A 330 -2.09 3.12 -6.30
C ILE A 330 -1.79 4.02 -5.09
N GLN A 331 -0.67 3.80 -4.42
CA GLN A 331 -0.23 4.58 -3.26
C GLN A 331 0.01 6.07 -3.60
N PHE A 332 0.27 6.43 -4.87
CA PHE A 332 0.50 7.82 -5.28
C PHE A 332 -0.73 8.73 -5.06
N PHE A 333 -1.93 8.13 -4.96
CA PHE A 333 -3.13 8.92 -4.69
C PHE A 333 -3.07 9.63 -3.35
N ASN A 334 -2.44 9.04 -2.31
CA ASN A 334 -2.37 9.69 -1.00
C ASN A 334 -1.64 11.04 -1.05
N PRO A 335 -0.37 11.17 -1.49
CA PRO A 335 0.30 12.48 -1.53
C PRO A 335 -0.39 13.48 -2.47
N VAL A 336 -0.98 13.04 -3.57
CA VAL A 336 -1.76 13.93 -4.46
C VAL A 336 -3.00 14.45 -3.75
N LEU A 337 -3.75 13.57 -3.08
CA LEU A 337 -4.94 13.95 -2.33
C LEU A 337 -4.61 14.85 -1.14
N VAL A 338 -3.50 14.65 -0.45
CA VAL A 338 -3.03 15.55 0.63
C VAL A 338 -2.88 16.97 0.11
N LEU A 339 -2.22 17.16 -1.04
CA LEU A 339 -2.03 18.48 -1.66
C LEU A 339 -3.35 19.16 -2.04
N ILE A 340 -4.37 18.39 -2.39
CA ILE A 340 -5.70 18.90 -2.76
C ILE A 340 -6.56 19.14 -1.50
N LEU A 341 -6.55 18.21 -0.57
CA LEU A 341 -7.44 18.22 0.58
C LEU A 341 -7.02 19.23 1.65
N ILE A 342 -5.73 19.49 1.88
CA ILE A 342 -5.30 20.50 2.85
C ILE A 342 -5.91 21.89 2.53
N PRO A 343 -5.76 22.44 1.32
CA PRO A 343 -6.44 23.69 0.96
C PRO A 343 -7.96 23.58 1.02
N ALA A 344 -8.54 22.47 0.56
CA ALA A 344 -10.00 22.27 0.58
C ALA A 344 -10.56 22.27 2.01
N PHE A 345 -9.87 21.67 2.98
CA PHE A 345 -10.27 21.71 4.38
C PHE A 345 -10.18 23.12 4.96
N ASN A 346 -9.09 23.84 4.70
CA ASN A 346 -8.86 25.16 5.28
C ASN A 346 -9.78 26.23 4.67
N ILE A 347 -10.01 26.20 3.34
CA ILE A 347 -10.77 27.24 2.64
C ILE A 347 -12.28 26.96 2.64
N VAL A 348 -12.69 25.67 2.59
CA VAL A 348 -14.09 25.31 2.39
C VAL A 348 -14.67 24.60 3.61
N ILE A 349 -14.06 23.47 4.02
CA ILE A 349 -14.68 22.56 4.97
C ILE A 349 -14.73 23.14 6.38
N TYR A 350 -13.62 23.62 6.93
CA TYR A 350 -13.58 24.20 8.26
C TYR A 350 -14.45 25.47 8.39
N PRO A 351 -14.40 26.44 7.46
CA PRO A 351 -15.30 27.59 7.51
C PRO A 351 -16.78 27.22 7.39
N MET A 352 -17.11 26.14 6.67
CA MET A 352 -18.49 25.66 6.59
C MET A 352 -18.97 25.15 7.95
N PHE A 353 -18.16 24.39 8.69
CA PHE A 353 -18.47 23.95 10.05
C PHE A 353 -18.63 25.11 11.03
N GLU A 354 -17.79 26.15 10.92
CA GLU A 354 -17.88 27.36 11.72
C GLU A 354 -19.18 28.14 11.46
N ARG A 355 -19.58 28.27 10.18
CA ARG A 355 -20.89 28.87 9.80
C ARG A 355 -22.08 28.09 10.36
N CYS A 356 -21.96 26.76 10.47
CA CYS A 356 -22.95 25.90 11.10
C CYS A 356 -22.91 25.95 12.65
N ARG A 357 -22.10 26.81 13.26
CA ARG A 357 -21.87 26.92 14.71
C ARG A 357 -21.36 25.61 15.36
N LEU A 358 -20.80 24.71 14.57
CA LEU A 358 -20.14 23.50 15.03
C LEU A 358 -18.65 23.81 15.22
N GLY A 359 -18.29 24.54 16.28
CA GLY A 359 -16.89 24.83 16.60
C GLY A 359 -16.05 23.55 16.74
N LEU A 360 -15.16 23.33 15.79
CA LEU A 360 -14.26 22.17 15.76
C LEU A 360 -12.96 22.51 16.51
N SER A 361 -12.89 22.14 17.81
CA SER A 361 -11.60 22.17 18.53
C SER A 361 -10.61 21.18 17.90
N PRO A 362 -9.28 21.37 18.09
CA PRO A 362 -8.28 20.44 17.54
C PRO A 362 -8.56 18.97 17.88
N LEU A 363 -8.89 18.66 19.11
CA LEU A 363 -9.21 17.29 19.52
C LEU A 363 -10.48 16.74 18.84
N LYS A 364 -11.51 17.58 18.58
CA LYS A 364 -12.70 17.14 17.83
C LYS A 364 -12.37 16.84 16.36
N LYS A 365 -11.47 17.62 15.73
CA LYS A 365 -10.96 17.34 14.38
C LYS A 365 -10.26 15.99 14.35
N MET A 366 -9.41 15.69 15.34
CA MET A 366 -8.74 14.39 15.45
C MET A 366 -9.74 13.23 15.60
N VAL A 367 -10.78 13.36 16.42
CA VAL A 367 -11.86 12.35 16.51
C VAL A 367 -12.50 12.13 15.15
N GLY A 368 -12.81 13.22 14.43
CA GLY A 368 -13.36 13.14 13.06
C GLY A 368 -12.44 12.36 12.13
N GLY A 369 -11.14 12.62 12.17
CA GLY A 369 -10.13 11.88 11.39
C GLY A 369 -10.10 10.39 11.70
N MET A 370 -10.19 10.01 12.99
CA MET A 370 -10.27 8.60 13.41
C MET A 370 -11.55 7.91 12.90
N LEU A 371 -12.70 8.60 12.93
CA LEU A 371 -13.94 8.06 12.38
C LEU A 371 -13.86 7.87 10.86
N LEU A 372 -13.26 8.81 10.14
CA LEU A 372 -13.01 8.65 8.70
C LEU A 372 -12.10 7.45 8.41
N ALA A 373 -11.07 7.22 9.21
CA ALA A 373 -10.23 6.03 9.06
C ALA A 373 -11.04 4.73 9.23
N ALA A 374 -11.95 4.66 10.21
CA ALA A 374 -12.84 3.52 10.38
C ALA A 374 -13.76 3.31 9.16
N VAL A 375 -14.31 4.40 8.61
CA VAL A 375 -15.15 4.35 7.38
C VAL A 375 -14.33 3.87 6.18
N ALA A 376 -13.08 4.32 6.02
CA ALA A 376 -12.21 3.87 4.94
C ALA A 376 -11.98 2.35 5.00
N PHE A 377 -11.80 1.78 6.19
CA PHE A 377 -11.65 0.34 6.36
C PHE A 377 -12.95 -0.44 6.15
N ALA A 378 -14.10 0.14 6.47
CA ALA A 378 -15.39 -0.45 6.09
C ALA A 378 -15.55 -0.50 4.56
N ILE A 379 -15.21 0.58 3.85
CA ILE A 379 -15.20 0.61 2.38
C ILE A 379 -14.26 -0.47 1.83
N THR A 380 -13.05 -0.60 2.39
CA THR A 380 -12.07 -1.62 2.01
C THR A 380 -12.61 -3.04 2.20
N GLY A 381 -13.29 -3.29 3.32
CA GLY A 381 -13.92 -4.59 3.61
C GLY A 381 -15.02 -4.93 2.61
N PHE A 382 -15.92 -4.00 2.31
CA PHE A 382 -16.94 -4.19 1.27
C PHE A 382 -16.34 -4.39 -0.13
N MET A 383 -15.27 -3.67 -0.45
CA MET A 383 -14.54 -3.87 -1.70
C MET A 383 -13.95 -5.28 -1.77
N GLN A 384 -13.39 -5.79 -0.67
CA GLN A 384 -12.85 -7.14 -0.63
C GLN A 384 -13.91 -8.22 -0.83
N ILE A 385 -15.11 -8.04 -0.27
CA ILE A 385 -16.24 -8.94 -0.52
C ILE A 385 -16.59 -8.96 -2.02
N LYS A 386 -16.64 -7.78 -2.66
CA LYS A 386 -16.91 -7.68 -4.10
C LYS A 386 -15.84 -8.38 -4.96
N ILE A 387 -14.58 -8.24 -4.60
CA ILE A 387 -13.47 -8.94 -5.28
C ILE A 387 -13.65 -10.46 -5.14
N GLN A 388 -13.96 -10.95 -3.94
CA GLN A 388 -14.15 -12.37 -3.67
C GLN A 388 -15.39 -12.94 -4.37
N ASP A 389 -16.49 -12.19 -4.44
CA ASP A 389 -17.71 -12.60 -5.15
C ASP A 389 -17.41 -12.90 -6.62
N VAL A 390 -16.64 -12.04 -7.29
CA VAL A 390 -16.26 -12.23 -8.70
C VAL A 390 -15.29 -13.40 -8.88
N GLN A 391 -14.36 -13.61 -7.92
CA GLN A 391 -13.36 -14.69 -7.98
C GLN A 391 -13.90 -16.05 -7.56
N SER A 392 -15.06 -16.08 -6.93
CA SER A 392 -15.63 -17.32 -6.42
C SER A 392 -16.14 -18.20 -7.56
N PRO A 393 -15.77 -19.49 -7.58
CA PRO A 393 -16.34 -20.41 -8.56
C PRO A 393 -17.85 -20.50 -8.34
N PRO A 394 -18.64 -20.77 -9.38
CA PRO A 394 -20.08 -20.97 -9.24
C PRO A 394 -20.41 -21.91 -8.08
N PRO A 395 -21.51 -21.71 -7.34
CA PRO A 395 -21.84 -22.56 -6.20
C PRO A 395 -21.96 -24.04 -6.62
N ALA A 396 -21.56 -24.96 -5.75
CA ALA A 396 -21.73 -26.38 -6.01
C ALA A 396 -23.21 -26.70 -6.26
N PRO A 397 -23.54 -27.57 -7.23
CA PRO A 397 -24.92 -27.95 -7.47
C PRO A 397 -25.47 -28.71 -6.25
N PRO A 398 -26.81 -28.64 -6.00
CA PRO A 398 -27.45 -29.45 -4.96
C PRO A 398 -27.12 -30.93 -5.12
N ALA A 399 -27.13 -31.70 -4.04
CA ALA A 399 -26.76 -33.12 -4.03
C ALA A 399 -27.58 -34.02 -4.99
N THR A 400 -28.75 -33.56 -5.45
CA THR A 400 -29.61 -34.27 -6.40
C THR A 400 -29.49 -33.75 -7.84
N MET A 401 -28.71 -32.67 -8.05
CA MET A 401 -28.54 -32.03 -9.34
C MET A 401 -27.09 -32.13 -9.79
N THR A 402 -26.82 -31.73 -11.01
CA THR A 402 -25.48 -31.61 -11.58
C THR A 402 -25.33 -30.23 -12.23
N SER A 403 -24.12 -29.73 -12.29
CA SER A 403 -23.78 -28.54 -13.08
C SER A 403 -22.98 -28.98 -14.29
N VAL A 404 -23.51 -28.71 -15.48
CA VAL A 404 -22.92 -29.18 -16.75
C VAL A 404 -22.57 -27.99 -17.64
N ASP A 405 -21.38 -28.04 -18.22
CA ASP A 405 -20.97 -27.17 -19.29
C ASP A 405 -20.71 -27.98 -20.56
N PHE A 406 -21.39 -27.65 -21.66
CA PHE A 406 -21.20 -28.29 -22.95
C PHE A 406 -20.26 -27.45 -23.80
N ILE A 407 -19.29 -28.12 -24.42
CA ILE A 407 -18.31 -27.50 -25.31
C ILE A 407 -18.41 -28.15 -26.69
N ASN A 408 -18.63 -27.35 -27.74
CA ASN A 408 -18.60 -27.82 -29.10
C ASN A 408 -17.18 -27.86 -29.65
N VAL A 409 -16.58 -29.03 -29.67
CA VAL A 409 -15.29 -29.29 -30.33
C VAL A 409 -15.45 -30.05 -31.66
N SER A 410 -16.70 -30.27 -32.12
CA SER A 410 -16.97 -30.94 -33.38
C SER A 410 -16.64 -30.03 -34.59
N PRO A 411 -16.56 -30.56 -35.79
CA PRO A 411 -16.35 -29.74 -36.99
C PRO A 411 -17.64 -29.02 -37.47
N CYS A 412 -18.75 -29.08 -36.70
CA CYS A 412 -19.99 -28.37 -37.02
C CYS A 412 -19.96 -26.91 -36.60
N GLU A 413 -20.47 -26.03 -37.44
CA GLU A 413 -20.55 -24.59 -37.14
C GLU A 413 -21.48 -24.34 -35.95
N VAL A 414 -22.59 -25.07 -35.84
CA VAL A 414 -23.53 -25.02 -34.70
C VAL A 414 -24.00 -26.40 -34.35
N ILE A 415 -24.05 -26.73 -33.06
CA ILE A 415 -24.72 -27.89 -32.49
C ILE A 415 -25.95 -27.44 -31.73
N GLU A 416 -27.12 -28.00 -32.09
CA GLU A 416 -28.34 -27.84 -31.32
C GLU A 416 -28.60 -29.07 -30.43
N LEU A 417 -28.70 -28.85 -29.13
CA LEU A 417 -29.07 -29.87 -28.16
C LEU A 417 -30.52 -29.70 -27.76
N ASN A 418 -31.33 -30.73 -27.97
CA ASN A 418 -32.72 -30.79 -27.55
C ASN A 418 -32.91 -31.83 -26.44
N PRO A 419 -32.80 -31.45 -25.19
CA PRO A 419 -33.02 -32.38 -24.07
C PRO A 419 -34.51 -32.48 -23.75
N SER A 420 -34.93 -33.65 -23.24
CA SER A 420 -36.29 -33.83 -22.75
C SER A 420 -36.67 -33.03 -21.50
N SER A 421 -35.66 -32.38 -20.84
CA SER A 421 -35.81 -31.68 -19.56
C SER A 421 -34.99 -30.40 -19.40
N PHE A 422 -34.37 -29.92 -20.45
CA PHE A 422 -33.61 -28.65 -20.49
C PHE A 422 -34.14 -27.76 -21.63
N LEU A 423 -33.92 -26.46 -21.55
CA LEU A 423 -34.12 -25.53 -22.66
C LEU A 423 -33.25 -25.97 -23.87
N LYS A 424 -33.80 -25.81 -25.08
CA LYS A 424 -33.06 -25.97 -26.34
C LYS A 424 -31.75 -25.13 -26.26
N ILE A 425 -30.61 -25.78 -26.45
CA ILE A 425 -29.29 -25.13 -26.40
C ILE A 425 -28.75 -25.12 -27.82
N SER A 426 -28.38 -23.93 -28.30
CA SER A 426 -27.64 -23.73 -29.57
C SER A 426 -26.18 -23.42 -29.20
N LEU A 427 -25.24 -24.22 -29.68
CA LEU A 427 -23.83 -24.17 -29.31
C LEU A 427 -22.97 -24.00 -30.56
N PRO A 428 -22.55 -22.78 -30.87
CA PRO A 428 -21.63 -22.52 -31.96
C PRO A 428 -20.27 -23.19 -31.74
N TYR A 429 -19.53 -23.42 -32.83
CA TYR A 429 -18.18 -23.95 -32.79
C TYR A 429 -17.24 -23.08 -31.95
N GLY A 430 -16.46 -23.71 -31.08
CA GLY A 430 -15.55 -22.98 -30.21
C GLY A 430 -16.22 -22.18 -29.11
N GLN A 431 -17.47 -22.46 -28.79
CA GLN A 431 -18.19 -21.87 -27.65
C GLN A 431 -18.61 -22.94 -26.65
N ASN A 432 -18.87 -22.50 -25.42
CA ASN A 432 -19.43 -23.28 -24.33
C ASN A 432 -20.79 -22.75 -23.89
N THR A 433 -21.54 -23.55 -23.12
CA THR A 433 -22.85 -23.16 -22.58
C THR A 433 -22.75 -22.35 -21.30
N GLY A 434 -21.58 -22.29 -20.67
CA GLY A 434 -21.44 -21.99 -19.27
C GLY A 434 -22.12 -23.04 -18.39
N HIS A 435 -21.82 -23.03 -17.10
CA HIS A 435 -22.36 -24.02 -16.18
C HIS A 435 -23.88 -23.92 -16.01
N LYS A 436 -24.63 -24.91 -16.53
CA LYS A 436 -26.08 -25.03 -16.38
C LYS A 436 -26.42 -26.08 -15.33
N ILE A 437 -27.32 -25.75 -14.41
CA ILE A 437 -27.79 -26.70 -13.39
C ILE A 437 -28.91 -27.54 -13.98
N GLY A 438 -28.79 -28.86 -13.85
CA GLY A 438 -29.77 -29.83 -14.36
C GLY A 438 -29.88 -31.06 -13.46
N GLN A 439 -30.79 -31.94 -13.82
CA GLN A 439 -30.99 -33.23 -13.09
C GLN A 439 -29.83 -34.18 -13.39
N SER A 440 -29.34 -34.90 -12.38
CA SER A 440 -28.36 -35.96 -12.52
C SER A 440 -28.93 -37.23 -13.14
N GLY A 441 -28.05 -38.18 -13.47
CA GLY A 441 -28.39 -39.50 -14.07
C GLY A 441 -28.09 -39.57 -15.56
N ASN A 442 -28.44 -40.67 -16.19
CA ASN A 442 -28.27 -40.82 -17.63
C ASN A 442 -29.27 -39.95 -18.39
N ARG A 443 -28.79 -39.03 -19.20
CA ARG A 443 -29.58 -38.09 -19.98
C ARG A 443 -29.27 -38.26 -21.46
N THR A 444 -30.33 -38.43 -22.24
CA THR A 444 -30.24 -38.55 -23.69
C THR A 444 -30.64 -37.23 -24.32
N PHE A 445 -29.75 -36.70 -25.16
CA PHE A 445 -29.92 -35.47 -25.89
C PHE A 445 -30.08 -35.80 -27.38
N LYS A 446 -31.11 -35.22 -28.04
CA LYS A 446 -31.17 -35.20 -29.50
C LYS A 446 -30.29 -34.09 -30.02
N VAL A 447 -29.33 -34.44 -30.84
CA VAL A 447 -28.33 -33.52 -31.33
C VAL A 447 -28.51 -33.25 -32.82
N LYS A 448 -28.52 -31.98 -33.23
CA LYS A 448 -28.54 -31.58 -34.63
C LYS A 448 -27.32 -30.69 -34.88
N GLY A 449 -26.43 -31.11 -35.77
CA GLY A 449 -25.31 -30.30 -36.24
C GLY A 449 -25.64 -29.62 -37.58
N THR A 450 -25.28 -28.36 -37.70
CA THR A 450 -25.42 -27.56 -38.93
C THR A 450 -24.06 -27.24 -39.51
N ASN A 451 -23.93 -27.22 -40.85
CA ASN A 451 -22.71 -26.93 -41.56
C ASN A 451 -21.47 -27.72 -41.04
N CYS A 452 -21.64 -29.03 -40.91
CA CYS A 452 -20.59 -29.90 -40.45
C CYS A 452 -19.52 -30.13 -41.55
N PHE A 453 -19.27 -31.35 -41.99
CA PHE A 453 -18.30 -31.62 -43.06
C PHE A 453 -18.82 -31.19 -44.43
N LYS A 454 -18.05 -30.37 -45.21
CA LYS A 454 -18.37 -29.97 -46.61
C LYS A 454 -19.76 -29.31 -46.80
N LYS A 455 -20.25 -28.55 -45.81
CA LYS A 455 -21.56 -27.91 -45.81
C LYS A 455 -22.77 -28.88 -45.77
N VAL A 456 -22.59 -30.11 -45.30
CA VAL A 456 -23.66 -31.05 -45.10
C VAL A 456 -24.17 -30.94 -43.67
N ASP A 457 -25.48 -30.77 -43.52
CA ASP A 457 -26.14 -30.80 -42.19
C ASP A 457 -26.09 -32.21 -41.64
N PHE A 458 -25.76 -32.32 -40.36
CA PHE A 458 -25.70 -33.58 -39.62
C PHE A 458 -27.08 -33.83 -38.97
N TYR A 459 -27.67 -35.02 -39.23
CA TYR A 459 -29.00 -35.33 -38.70
C TYR A 459 -28.92 -36.17 -37.40
N THR A 460 -29.71 -35.72 -36.42
CA THR A 460 -30.20 -36.35 -35.19
C THR A 460 -29.62 -37.69 -34.84
N ASN A 461 -28.51 -37.71 -34.12
CA ASN A 461 -28.14 -38.83 -33.27
C ASN A 461 -28.50 -38.48 -31.83
N GLU A 462 -28.89 -39.50 -31.08
CA GLU A 462 -29.08 -39.41 -29.63
C GLU A 462 -27.74 -39.64 -28.93
N VAL A 463 -27.33 -38.68 -28.13
CA VAL A 463 -26.14 -38.81 -27.26
C VAL A 463 -26.60 -38.97 -25.83
N THR A 464 -26.19 -40.09 -25.21
CA THR A 464 -26.49 -40.35 -23.79
C THR A 464 -25.29 -39.95 -22.95
N VAL A 465 -25.50 -39.02 -22.04
CA VAL A 465 -24.46 -38.49 -21.13
C VAL A 465 -24.79 -38.93 -19.70
N SER A 466 -23.85 -39.55 -19.01
CA SER A 466 -23.99 -39.93 -17.62
C SER A 466 -23.54 -38.77 -16.70
N LEU A 467 -24.49 -38.15 -16.02
CA LEU A 467 -24.28 -36.97 -15.21
C LEU A 467 -24.33 -37.35 -13.70
N LYS A 468 -23.24 -37.09 -12.99
CA LYS A 468 -23.09 -37.38 -11.55
C LYS A 468 -23.83 -36.38 -10.69
N ALA A 469 -24.55 -36.83 -9.69
CA ALA A 469 -25.22 -36.00 -8.71
C ALA A 469 -24.20 -35.25 -7.82
N GLY A 470 -24.46 -33.97 -7.53
CA GLY A 470 -23.59 -33.12 -6.73
C GLY A 470 -22.29 -32.70 -7.42
N ALA A 471 -22.04 -33.15 -8.66
CA ALA A 471 -20.82 -32.89 -9.40
C ALA A 471 -20.99 -31.74 -10.41
N ARG A 472 -19.86 -31.06 -10.68
CA ARG A 472 -19.71 -30.23 -11.88
C ARG A 472 -19.02 -31.03 -12.95
N GLN A 473 -19.50 -30.96 -14.16
CA GLN A 473 -18.97 -31.74 -15.27
C GLN A 473 -18.90 -30.91 -16.54
N THR A 474 -17.89 -31.17 -17.34
CA THR A 474 -17.76 -30.61 -18.68
C THR A 474 -17.97 -31.73 -19.70
N VAL A 475 -18.81 -31.49 -20.68
CA VAL A 475 -19.15 -32.44 -21.74
C VAL A 475 -18.60 -31.89 -23.07
N LEU A 476 -17.59 -32.57 -23.59
CA LEU A 476 -17.05 -32.26 -24.91
C LEU A 476 -17.86 -33.02 -25.95
N LEU A 477 -18.36 -32.30 -26.95
CA LEU A 477 -19.14 -32.86 -28.07
C LEU A 477 -18.27 -32.88 -29.32
N ASP A 478 -18.00 -34.09 -29.84
CA ASP A 478 -17.26 -34.28 -31.08
C ASP A 478 -17.99 -35.26 -32.00
N ILE A 479 -17.54 -35.38 -33.24
CA ILE A 479 -17.98 -36.37 -34.21
C ILE A 479 -16.87 -37.41 -34.39
N ALA A 480 -17.18 -38.65 -34.07
CA ALA A 480 -16.27 -39.81 -34.26
C ALA A 480 -15.97 -40.06 -35.76
N ASP A 481 -15.02 -40.94 -36.03
CA ASP A 481 -14.60 -41.25 -37.42
C ASP A 481 -15.70 -41.99 -38.22
N ASP A 482 -16.65 -42.62 -37.54
CA ASP A 482 -17.85 -43.24 -38.09
C ASP A 482 -18.97 -42.26 -38.45
N GLY A 483 -18.78 -40.94 -38.12
CA GLY A 483 -19.75 -39.89 -38.34
C GLY A 483 -20.79 -39.78 -37.19
N MET A 484 -20.67 -40.56 -36.12
CA MET A 484 -21.57 -40.49 -34.95
C MET A 484 -21.11 -39.37 -33.99
N MET A 485 -22.08 -38.74 -33.31
CA MET A 485 -21.76 -37.79 -32.24
C MET A 485 -21.27 -38.52 -31.02
N GLU A 486 -20.10 -38.16 -30.55
CA GLU A 486 -19.47 -38.69 -29.35
C GLU A 486 -19.43 -37.63 -28.26
N SER A 487 -19.65 -38.02 -27.01
CA SER A 487 -19.56 -37.15 -25.85
C SER A 487 -18.52 -37.69 -24.87
N THR A 488 -17.61 -36.81 -24.46
CA THR A 488 -16.67 -37.11 -23.39
C THR A 488 -17.03 -36.27 -22.17
N VAL A 489 -17.28 -36.97 -21.04
CA VAL A 489 -17.63 -36.32 -19.77
C VAL A 489 -16.41 -36.23 -18.88
N VAL A 490 -16.07 -35.05 -18.43
CA VAL A 490 -14.94 -34.81 -17.53
C VAL A 490 -15.45 -34.15 -16.25
N ASP A 491 -15.08 -34.73 -15.11
CA ASP A 491 -15.39 -34.15 -13.81
C ASP A 491 -14.62 -32.85 -13.61
N HIS A 492 -15.30 -31.83 -13.09
CA HIS A 492 -14.77 -30.50 -12.95
C HIS A 492 -14.59 -30.16 -11.48
N LEU A 493 -13.36 -30.20 -11.00
CA LEU A 493 -12.99 -29.79 -9.66
C LEU A 493 -12.23 -28.46 -9.73
N PHE A 494 -12.85 -27.39 -9.27
CA PHE A 494 -12.14 -26.13 -9.08
C PHE A 494 -11.25 -26.26 -7.84
N PRO A 495 -9.92 -26.23 -7.99
CA PRO A 495 -9.03 -26.21 -6.82
C PRO A 495 -9.22 -24.87 -6.09
N ALA A 496 -9.13 -24.93 -4.76
CA ALA A 496 -9.13 -23.72 -3.94
C ALA A 496 -8.00 -22.78 -4.39
N VAL A 497 -8.33 -21.53 -4.65
CA VAL A 497 -7.33 -20.52 -4.99
C VAL A 497 -6.62 -20.10 -3.71
N SER A 498 -5.30 -20.28 -3.66
CA SER A 498 -4.50 -19.57 -2.67
C SER A 498 -4.51 -18.10 -3.04
N VAL A 499 -5.11 -17.25 -2.20
CA VAL A 499 -5.27 -15.80 -2.40
C VAL A 499 -3.92 -15.08 -2.50
N THR A 500 -2.82 -15.78 -2.22
CA THR A 500 -1.47 -15.22 -2.05
C THR A 500 -0.69 -15.01 -3.36
N LYS A 501 -1.17 -15.56 -4.49
CA LYS A 501 -0.44 -15.45 -5.76
C LYS A 501 -1.42 -15.10 -6.87
N ALA A 502 -1.09 -14.11 -7.70
CA ALA A 502 -1.86 -13.72 -8.88
C ALA A 502 -1.80 -14.81 -9.97
N HIS A 503 -2.21 -16.04 -9.60
CA HIS A 503 -2.27 -17.16 -10.50
C HIS A 503 -3.65 -17.26 -11.13
N THR A 504 -3.67 -17.70 -12.37
CA THR A 504 -4.86 -18.20 -13.06
C THR A 504 -4.87 -19.71 -13.06
N ARG A 505 -6.05 -20.29 -13.19
CA ARG A 505 -6.25 -21.73 -13.29
C ARG A 505 -6.49 -22.09 -14.75
N VAL A 506 -5.68 -22.98 -15.31
CA VAL A 506 -5.84 -23.41 -16.70
C VAL A 506 -5.90 -24.92 -16.73
N ARG A 507 -6.88 -25.47 -17.43
CA ARG A 507 -6.91 -26.88 -17.81
C ARG A 507 -6.94 -27.00 -19.33
N THR A 508 -6.31 -28.02 -19.85
CA THR A 508 -6.22 -28.23 -21.30
C THR A 508 -6.76 -29.59 -21.67
N PHE A 509 -7.62 -29.64 -22.66
CA PHE A 509 -8.12 -30.86 -23.28
C PHE A 509 -7.51 -31.00 -24.65
N TYR A 510 -6.82 -32.11 -24.87
CA TYR A 510 -6.40 -32.52 -26.20
C TYR A 510 -7.41 -33.52 -26.77
N VAL A 511 -8.04 -33.18 -27.88
CA VAL A 511 -9.01 -34.01 -28.59
C VAL A 511 -8.30 -34.72 -29.74
N PRO A 512 -7.89 -35.99 -29.58
CA PRO A 512 -7.20 -36.73 -30.64
C PRO A 512 -8.14 -36.97 -31.83
N SER A 513 -7.64 -36.84 -33.04
CA SER A 513 -8.36 -37.28 -34.24
C SER A 513 -7.92 -38.71 -34.59
N GLY A 514 -8.79 -39.72 -34.36
CA GLY A 514 -8.53 -41.09 -34.64
C GLY A 514 -7.72 -41.87 -33.56
N ASN A 515 -7.38 -43.12 -33.83
CA ASN A 515 -6.77 -44.12 -32.94
C ASN A 515 -5.33 -43.79 -32.46
N MET A 516 -4.90 -42.55 -32.43
CA MET A 516 -3.54 -42.17 -32.04
C MET A 516 -3.51 -41.68 -30.57
N SER A 517 -2.97 -42.51 -29.70
CA SER A 517 -2.51 -42.14 -28.35
C SER A 517 -1.20 -41.35 -28.42
N ASP A 518 -1.17 -40.21 -29.11
CA ASP A 518 0.01 -39.39 -29.14
C ASP A 518 0.14 -38.63 -27.82
N LEU A 519 1.16 -38.96 -27.04
CA LEU A 519 1.61 -38.14 -25.94
C LEU A 519 2.09 -36.78 -26.46
N VAL A 520 1.52 -35.69 -25.96
CA VAL A 520 1.84 -34.32 -26.40
C VAL A 520 2.47 -33.57 -25.24
N HIS A 521 3.56 -32.91 -25.51
CA HIS A 521 4.16 -31.91 -24.63
C HIS A 521 3.50 -30.55 -24.88
N LEU A 522 2.90 -30.00 -23.84
CA LEU A 522 2.34 -28.67 -23.85
C LEU A 522 3.24 -27.72 -23.06
N THR A 523 3.58 -26.60 -23.64
CA THR A 523 4.36 -25.54 -23.01
C THR A 523 3.65 -24.21 -23.21
N TYR A 524 3.51 -23.45 -22.16
CA TYR A 524 3.06 -22.07 -22.20
C TYR A 524 4.31 -21.18 -22.22
N ASP A 525 4.64 -20.58 -23.35
CA ASP A 525 5.73 -19.63 -23.45
C ASP A 525 5.21 -18.22 -23.17
N HIS A 526 5.81 -17.57 -22.18
CA HIS A 526 5.48 -16.20 -21.85
C HIS A 526 5.87 -15.26 -23.01
N VAL A 527 4.96 -14.38 -23.44
CA VAL A 527 5.17 -13.52 -24.62
C VAL A 527 6.34 -12.56 -24.42
N ILE A 528 6.50 -12.04 -23.20
CA ILE A 528 7.50 -11.04 -22.86
C ILE A 528 8.84 -11.70 -22.49
N GLU A 529 8.80 -12.91 -21.90
CA GLU A 529 9.99 -13.61 -21.38
C GLU A 529 10.15 -15.00 -21.99
N LYS A 530 10.93 -15.09 -23.04
CA LYS A 530 11.24 -16.38 -23.71
C LYS A 530 11.92 -17.44 -22.81
N LYS A 531 12.12 -17.18 -21.53
CA LYS A 531 12.94 -18.01 -20.65
C LYS A 531 12.18 -18.82 -19.60
N ASP A 532 10.95 -18.43 -19.23
CA ASP A 532 10.13 -19.15 -18.23
C ASP A 532 8.94 -19.82 -18.89
N SER A 533 9.25 -20.77 -19.79
CA SER A 533 8.24 -21.68 -20.30
C SER A 533 7.75 -22.59 -19.15
N VAL A 534 6.49 -22.42 -18.77
CA VAL A 534 5.86 -23.37 -17.83
C VAL A 534 5.58 -24.67 -18.59
N VAL A 535 6.41 -25.67 -18.37
CA VAL A 535 6.21 -27.01 -18.93
C VAL A 535 5.05 -27.66 -18.17
N VAL A 536 3.89 -27.69 -18.81
CA VAL A 536 2.77 -28.50 -18.33
C VAL A 536 2.99 -29.92 -18.82
N LYS A 537 3.00 -30.84 -17.86
CA LYS A 537 3.32 -32.27 -17.96
C LYS A 537 2.72 -33.00 -19.16
N ASN A 538 3.28 -34.18 -19.45
CA ASN A 538 2.84 -35.17 -20.44
C ASN A 538 1.32 -35.34 -20.47
N PHE A 539 0.69 -35.00 -21.58
CA PHE A 539 -0.74 -35.18 -21.82
C PHE A 539 -1.00 -36.53 -22.46
N THR A 540 -1.68 -37.38 -21.72
CA THR A 540 -2.56 -38.39 -22.32
C THR A 540 -3.97 -37.80 -22.25
N SER A 541 -4.71 -37.82 -23.35
CA SER A 541 -6.07 -37.28 -23.52
C SER A 541 -6.88 -37.11 -22.22
N TYR A 542 -7.48 -35.92 -22.03
CA TYR A 542 -8.47 -35.57 -20.99
C TYR A 542 -8.01 -35.57 -19.52
N ASN A 543 -7.11 -34.66 -19.16
CA ASN A 543 -6.90 -34.38 -17.75
C ASN A 543 -7.80 -33.23 -17.30
N GLY A 544 -8.80 -33.53 -16.44
CA GLY A 544 -9.74 -32.54 -15.89
C GLY A 544 -9.17 -31.68 -14.77
N THR A 545 -7.87 -31.79 -14.47
CA THR A 545 -7.22 -31.01 -13.41
C THR A 545 -6.76 -29.65 -13.93
N TYR A 546 -6.88 -28.63 -13.08
CA TYR A 546 -6.34 -27.31 -13.36
C TYR A 546 -4.88 -27.20 -12.93
N ASP A 547 -4.08 -26.60 -13.79
CA ASP A 547 -2.73 -26.13 -13.48
C ASP A 547 -2.77 -24.65 -13.08
N PHE A 548 -1.88 -24.25 -12.17
CA PHE A 548 -1.76 -22.86 -11.75
C PHE A 548 -0.65 -22.18 -12.53
N ILE A 549 -1.01 -21.15 -13.31
CA ILE A 549 -0.09 -20.36 -14.13
C ILE A 549 -0.21 -18.91 -13.69
N LEU A 550 0.86 -18.11 -13.77
CA LEU A 550 0.77 -16.68 -13.54
C LEU A 550 -0.17 -16.04 -14.56
N ALA A 551 -0.97 -15.06 -14.13
CA ALA A 551 -1.84 -14.33 -15.04
C ALA A 551 -1.01 -13.41 -15.93
N ASP A 552 -0.95 -13.69 -17.24
CA ASP A 552 -0.23 -12.90 -18.24
C ASP A 552 -0.59 -13.35 -19.67
N GLU A 553 0.13 -12.82 -20.66
CA GLU A 553 0.01 -13.25 -22.05
C GLU A 553 0.99 -14.37 -22.40
N TYR A 554 0.48 -15.45 -22.98
CA TYR A 554 1.25 -16.62 -23.34
C TYR A 554 1.11 -17.01 -24.82
N GLN A 555 2.18 -17.57 -25.38
CA GLN A 555 2.14 -18.34 -26.63
C GLN A 555 2.09 -19.82 -26.27
N LEU A 556 1.19 -20.55 -26.91
CA LEU A 556 1.00 -21.97 -26.67
C LEU A 556 1.88 -22.75 -27.63
N LEU A 557 2.80 -23.58 -27.12
CA LEU A 557 3.64 -24.47 -27.87
C LEU A 557 3.27 -25.93 -27.56
N VAL A 558 2.93 -26.68 -28.60
CA VAL A 558 2.61 -28.10 -28.47
C VAL A 558 3.61 -28.92 -29.29
N ARG A 559 4.26 -29.88 -28.67
CA ARG A 559 5.24 -30.77 -29.29
C ARG A 559 4.85 -32.23 -29.10
N PRO A 560 4.99 -33.10 -30.13
CA PRO A 560 4.91 -34.54 -29.89
C PRO A 560 6.03 -34.98 -28.96
N TRP A 561 5.78 -36.04 -28.15
CA TRP A 561 6.75 -36.53 -27.15
C TRP A 561 8.16 -36.79 -27.71
N ASN A 562 8.25 -37.33 -28.94
CA ASN A 562 9.50 -37.78 -29.57
C ASN A 562 9.97 -36.85 -30.69
N SER A 563 9.49 -35.62 -30.80
CA SER A 563 9.84 -34.71 -31.90
C SER A 563 10.29 -33.36 -31.38
N GLN A 564 11.41 -32.88 -31.90
CA GLN A 564 11.86 -31.49 -31.65
C GLN A 564 11.04 -30.46 -32.42
N ASN A 565 10.26 -30.87 -33.42
CA ASN A 565 9.45 -29.98 -34.25
C ASN A 565 8.05 -29.83 -33.60
N GLY A 566 7.66 -28.58 -33.26
CA GLY A 566 6.36 -28.25 -32.73
C GLY A 566 5.21 -28.34 -33.73
N TYR A 567 3.98 -28.36 -33.25
CA TYR A 567 2.78 -28.12 -34.04
C TYR A 567 2.56 -26.65 -34.25
N ASN A 568 2.03 -26.25 -35.42
CA ASN A 568 1.55 -24.91 -35.65
C ASN A 568 0.19 -24.77 -34.95
N ILE A 569 0.07 -23.83 -33.99
CA ILE A 569 -1.16 -23.61 -33.27
C ILE A 569 -1.87 -22.41 -33.85
N LYS A 570 -3.11 -22.61 -34.27
CA LYS A 570 -4.00 -21.53 -34.67
C LYS A 570 -4.88 -21.18 -33.48
N LEU A 571 -4.57 -20.05 -32.83
CA LEU A 571 -5.42 -19.44 -31.82
C LEU A 571 -6.39 -18.46 -32.50
N PRO A 572 -7.58 -18.19 -31.89
CA PRO A 572 -8.48 -17.13 -32.35
C PRO A 572 -7.84 -15.72 -32.23
N SER A 573 -6.88 -15.55 -31.31
CA SER A 573 -6.02 -14.37 -31.14
C SER A 573 -4.55 -14.77 -31.20
N GLU A 574 -3.65 -13.84 -31.54
CA GLU A 574 -2.21 -14.10 -31.65
C GLU A 574 -1.61 -14.61 -30.33
N ASN A 575 -2.16 -14.15 -29.19
CA ASN A 575 -1.69 -14.51 -27.83
C ASN A 575 -2.85 -14.93 -26.94
N LEU A 576 -2.53 -15.77 -25.96
CA LEU A 576 -3.43 -16.25 -24.95
C LEU A 576 -3.41 -15.29 -23.74
N LYS A 577 -4.42 -14.44 -23.60
CA LYS A 577 -4.57 -13.57 -22.42
C LYS A 577 -5.27 -14.31 -21.30
N LEU A 578 -4.57 -14.48 -20.17
CA LEU A 578 -5.08 -15.12 -18.97
C LEU A 578 -5.17 -14.10 -17.84
N GLY A 579 -6.38 -13.71 -17.48
CA GLY A 579 -6.61 -12.74 -16.41
C GLY A 579 -6.38 -13.32 -15.01
N THR A 580 -6.13 -12.45 -14.06
CA THR A 580 -5.84 -12.82 -12.67
C THR A 580 -7.05 -13.51 -12.03
N PHE A 581 -6.83 -14.62 -11.33
CA PHE A 581 -7.82 -15.43 -10.61
C PHE A 581 -8.91 -16.09 -11.48
N GLY A 582 -8.89 -15.90 -12.80
CA GLY A 582 -9.77 -16.60 -13.73
C GLY A 582 -9.57 -18.11 -13.70
N ALA A 583 -10.52 -18.85 -14.25
CA ALA A 583 -10.36 -20.25 -14.57
C ALA A 583 -10.67 -20.45 -16.05
N TYR A 584 -9.76 -21.09 -16.75
CA TYR A 584 -9.81 -21.24 -18.19
C TYR A 584 -9.73 -22.70 -18.61
N THR A 585 -10.52 -23.03 -19.63
CA THR A 585 -10.42 -24.30 -20.36
C THR A 585 -9.86 -24.04 -21.73
N ILE A 586 -8.81 -24.77 -22.11
CA ILE A 586 -8.24 -24.76 -23.45
C ILE A 586 -8.56 -26.10 -24.11
N THR A 587 -9.14 -26.08 -25.30
CA THR A 587 -9.30 -27.27 -26.13
C THR A 587 -8.33 -27.21 -27.31
N LEU A 588 -7.60 -28.29 -27.51
CA LEU A 588 -6.65 -28.45 -28.63
C LEU A 588 -7.19 -29.53 -29.54
N LYS A 589 -7.42 -29.22 -30.78
CA LYS A 589 -7.94 -30.15 -31.78
C LYS A 589 -7.17 -30.12 -33.09
N ARG A 590 -6.93 -31.29 -33.67
CA ARG A 590 -6.38 -31.43 -35.02
C ARG A 590 -7.52 -31.39 -36.06
N PRO A 591 -7.45 -30.59 -37.14
CA PRO A 591 -8.43 -30.61 -38.19
C PRO A 591 -8.51 -31.99 -38.89
N LYS A 592 -9.70 -32.64 -38.93
CA LYS A 592 -9.91 -34.01 -39.40
C LYS A 592 -9.52 -34.24 -40.87
N HIS A 593 -9.54 -33.22 -41.73
CA HIS A 593 -9.22 -33.36 -43.12
C HIS A 593 -7.73 -33.25 -43.50
N GLN A 594 -6.87 -33.05 -42.50
CA GLN A 594 -5.44 -32.89 -42.67
C GLN A 594 -4.65 -33.90 -41.84
N LYS A 595 -4.82 -35.20 -42.15
CA LYS A 595 -4.20 -36.32 -41.43
C LYS A 595 -2.68 -36.22 -41.24
N TYR A 596 -2.02 -35.36 -42.05
CA TYR A 596 -0.57 -35.11 -41.99
C TYR A 596 -0.24 -33.64 -41.68
N SER A 597 -1.26 -32.79 -41.41
CA SER A 597 -1.01 -31.40 -41.06
C SER A 597 -0.50 -31.31 -39.60
N ARG A 598 0.51 -30.46 -39.42
CA ARG A 598 1.01 -30.08 -38.09
C ARG A 598 0.18 -28.93 -37.45
N ASP A 599 -0.99 -28.64 -38.00
CA ASP A 599 -1.83 -27.57 -37.53
C ASP A 599 -2.76 -28.06 -36.39
N LEU A 600 -2.80 -27.38 -35.28
CA LEU A 600 -3.77 -27.55 -34.19
C LEU A 600 -4.60 -26.29 -34.10
N VAL A 601 -5.90 -26.44 -33.83
CA VAL A 601 -6.79 -25.34 -33.52
C VAL A 601 -7.00 -25.36 -32.01
N ALA A 602 -6.73 -24.23 -31.37
CA ALA A 602 -6.95 -24.04 -29.93
C ALA A 602 -8.10 -23.08 -29.68
N HIS A 603 -8.99 -23.40 -28.77
CA HIS A 603 -10.01 -22.51 -28.27
C HIS A 603 -9.85 -22.31 -26.78
N LEU A 604 -10.05 -21.07 -26.32
CA LEU A 604 -10.02 -20.66 -24.92
C LEU A 604 -11.45 -20.42 -24.45
N TYR A 605 -11.79 -21.02 -23.34
CA TYR A 605 -13.08 -20.82 -22.64
C TYR A 605 -12.80 -20.30 -21.26
N GLU A 606 -13.52 -19.29 -20.83
CA GLU A 606 -13.47 -18.72 -19.50
C GLU A 606 -14.52 -19.43 -18.63
N ASP A 607 -14.08 -20.30 -17.71
CA ASP A 607 -14.96 -21.07 -16.82
C ASP A 607 -15.37 -20.26 -15.58
N VAL A 608 -14.48 -19.37 -15.15
CA VAL A 608 -14.70 -18.37 -14.10
C VAL A 608 -14.09 -17.07 -14.58
N ASP A 609 -14.88 -16.03 -14.59
CA ASP A 609 -14.45 -14.71 -15.05
C ASP A 609 -13.20 -14.27 -14.30
N SER A 610 -12.26 -13.69 -15.04
CA SER A 610 -11.15 -12.97 -14.44
C SER A 610 -11.67 -11.74 -13.69
N THR A 611 -10.90 -11.26 -12.71
CA THR A 611 -11.34 -10.13 -11.88
C THR A 611 -11.64 -8.91 -12.74
N SER A 612 -12.89 -8.50 -12.79
CA SER A 612 -13.38 -7.31 -13.51
C SER A 612 -13.40 -6.04 -12.64
N VAL A 613 -13.06 -6.15 -11.34
CA VAL A 613 -13.05 -5.00 -10.42
C VAL A 613 -11.81 -4.18 -10.68
N HIS A 614 -11.98 -2.98 -11.26
CA HIS A 614 -10.86 -2.11 -11.62
C HIS A 614 -10.22 -1.45 -10.39
N ARG A 615 -8.89 -1.27 -10.38
CA ARG A 615 -8.11 -0.70 -9.25
C ARG A 615 -8.57 0.70 -8.84
N LEU A 616 -9.14 1.50 -9.74
CA LEU A 616 -9.70 2.81 -9.40
C LEU A 616 -10.85 2.75 -8.39
N TRP A 617 -11.49 1.59 -8.20
CA TRP A 617 -12.49 1.43 -7.15
C TRP A 617 -11.90 1.54 -5.73
N GLN A 618 -10.57 1.51 -5.58
CA GLN A 618 -9.92 1.85 -4.32
C GLN A 618 -9.87 3.36 -4.04
N LEU A 619 -10.10 4.22 -5.04
CA LEU A 619 -10.03 5.67 -4.86
C LEU A 619 -10.92 6.21 -3.73
N PRO A 620 -12.17 5.78 -3.53
CA PRO A 620 -13.00 6.22 -2.41
C PRO A 620 -12.34 5.97 -1.04
N GLN A 621 -11.74 4.79 -0.81
CA GLN A 621 -11.05 4.51 0.45
C GLN A 621 -9.82 5.39 0.64
N TYR A 622 -9.07 5.70 -0.44
CA TYR A 622 -7.94 6.64 -0.39
C TYR A 622 -8.40 8.07 -0.07
N VAL A 623 -9.47 8.56 -0.68
CA VAL A 623 -10.03 9.89 -0.40
C VAL A 623 -10.43 10.00 1.08
N VAL A 624 -11.15 9.00 1.60
CA VAL A 624 -11.64 9.03 2.97
C VAL A 624 -10.51 8.92 3.99
N ILE A 625 -9.52 8.03 3.79
CA ILE A 625 -8.39 7.89 4.71
C ILE A 625 -7.49 9.13 4.69
N THR A 626 -7.27 9.74 3.53
CA THR A 626 -6.46 10.96 3.40
C THR A 626 -7.18 12.17 4.00
N ALA A 627 -8.50 12.27 3.85
CA ALA A 627 -9.29 13.27 4.58
C ALA A 627 -9.16 13.07 6.11
N GLY A 628 -9.19 11.81 6.57
CA GLY A 628 -8.91 11.47 7.95
C GLY A 628 -7.50 11.88 8.39
N GLU A 629 -6.50 11.66 7.56
CA GLU A 629 -5.11 12.06 7.80
C GLU A 629 -4.96 13.57 7.97
N VAL A 630 -5.54 14.36 7.07
CA VAL A 630 -5.50 15.84 7.16
C VAL A 630 -6.12 16.32 8.47
N MET A 631 -7.28 15.78 8.86
CA MET A 631 -7.94 16.13 10.12
C MET A 631 -7.18 15.67 11.36
N PHE A 632 -6.47 14.54 11.29
CA PHE A 632 -5.80 13.93 12.43
C PHE A 632 -4.34 14.39 12.56
N SER A 633 -3.55 14.28 11.50
CA SER A 633 -2.10 14.46 11.53
C SER A 633 -1.71 15.93 11.68
N VAL A 634 -2.27 16.81 10.82
CA VAL A 634 -1.98 18.24 10.85
C VAL A 634 -2.44 18.85 12.17
N THR A 635 -3.69 18.57 12.54
CA THR A 635 -4.28 19.10 13.80
C THR A 635 -3.64 18.52 15.04
N GLY A 636 -3.25 17.22 15.01
CA GLY A 636 -2.60 16.57 16.15
C GLY A 636 -1.23 17.16 16.45
N LEU A 637 -0.47 17.52 15.42
CA LEU A 637 0.81 18.20 15.59
C LEU A 637 0.62 19.63 16.12
N GLU A 638 -0.35 20.38 15.58
CA GLU A 638 -0.73 21.71 16.07
C GLU A 638 -1.13 21.66 17.54
N PHE A 639 -2.00 20.72 17.91
CA PHE A 639 -2.39 20.48 19.31
C PHE A 639 -1.17 20.22 20.19
N ALA A 640 -0.27 19.33 19.77
CA ALA A 640 0.93 19.01 20.52
C ALA A 640 1.79 20.23 20.79
N TYR A 641 2.03 21.05 19.76
CA TYR A 641 2.84 22.26 19.89
C TYR A 641 2.18 23.35 20.77
N SER A 642 0.85 23.47 20.72
CA SER A 642 0.10 24.45 21.51
C SER A 642 0.02 24.07 22.99
N GLN A 643 0.04 22.76 23.31
CA GLN A 643 -0.11 22.23 24.66
C GLN A 643 1.21 21.87 25.35
N ALA A 644 2.36 22.12 24.69
CA ALA A 644 3.67 21.84 25.22
C ALA A 644 4.39 23.08 25.71
N PRO A 645 5.10 23.02 26.86
CA PRO A 645 6.08 24.03 27.22
C PRO A 645 7.14 24.16 26.12
N PRO A 646 7.66 25.38 25.86
CA PRO A 646 8.68 25.60 24.83
C PRO A 646 9.90 24.68 24.92
N SER A 647 10.33 24.35 26.15
CA SER A 647 11.42 23.43 26.48
C SER A 647 11.17 21.97 26.06
N MET A 648 9.89 21.55 25.94
CA MET A 648 9.49 20.13 25.76
C MET A 648 9.00 19.81 24.33
N LYS A 649 8.97 20.75 23.41
CA LYS A 649 8.44 20.57 22.04
C LYS A 649 9.14 19.45 21.27
N SER A 650 10.48 19.33 21.40
CA SER A 650 11.24 18.29 20.74
C SER A 650 10.92 16.88 21.30
N VAL A 651 10.68 16.79 22.59
CA VAL A 651 10.27 15.52 23.25
C VAL A 651 8.90 15.09 22.76
N LEU A 652 7.95 16.01 22.65
CA LEU A 652 6.61 15.72 22.12
C LEU A 652 6.65 15.24 20.68
N GLN A 653 7.47 15.87 19.83
CA GLN A 653 7.64 15.45 18.45
C GLN A 653 8.23 14.03 18.36
N ALA A 654 9.20 13.71 19.20
CA ALA A 654 9.76 12.37 19.27
C ALA A 654 8.72 11.35 19.75
N CYS A 655 7.91 11.69 20.75
CA CYS A 655 6.79 10.85 21.22
C CYS A 655 5.71 10.69 20.14
N TRP A 656 5.47 11.70 19.31
CA TRP A 656 4.59 11.58 18.14
C TRP A 656 5.09 10.52 17.15
N LEU A 657 6.38 10.53 16.83
CA LEU A 657 6.98 9.48 15.98
C LEU A 657 6.87 8.08 16.61
N LEU A 658 6.96 7.98 17.95
CA LEU A 658 6.75 6.72 18.64
C LEU A 658 5.32 6.20 18.51
N THR A 659 4.30 7.06 18.47
CA THR A 659 2.91 6.60 18.23
C THR A 659 2.79 5.88 16.87
N THR A 660 3.51 6.35 15.87
CA THR A 660 3.59 5.69 14.56
C THR A 660 4.29 4.33 14.65
N ALA A 661 5.43 4.26 15.35
CA ALA A 661 6.14 2.99 15.57
C ALA A 661 5.27 1.95 16.31
N PHE A 662 4.55 2.37 17.35
CA PHE A 662 3.63 1.50 18.06
C PHE A 662 2.41 1.09 17.21
N GLY A 663 1.95 1.95 16.30
CA GLY A 663 0.92 1.60 15.32
C GLY A 663 1.39 0.48 14.40
N ASP A 664 2.58 0.59 13.82
CA ASP A 664 3.17 -0.47 13.02
C ASP A 664 3.39 -1.76 13.81
N LEU A 665 3.81 -1.67 15.08
CA LEU A 665 3.93 -2.83 15.98
C LEU A 665 2.59 -3.55 16.18
N LEU A 666 1.50 -2.82 16.34
CA LEU A 666 0.16 -3.42 16.44
C LEU A 666 -0.20 -4.23 15.19
N VAL A 667 0.11 -3.72 14.01
CA VAL A 667 -0.13 -4.47 12.77
C VAL A 667 0.76 -5.71 12.70
N VAL A 668 2.04 -5.63 13.11
CA VAL A 668 2.92 -6.81 13.18
C VAL A 668 2.29 -7.89 14.08
N ILE A 669 1.85 -7.53 15.29
CA ILE A 669 1.24 -8.46 16.24
C ILE A 669 -0.02 -9.10 15.64
N LEU A 670 -0.92 -8.30 15.06
CA LEU A 670 -2.16 -8.80 14.46
C LEU A 670 -1.92 -9.66 13.23
N SER A 671 -0.93 -9.33 12.40
CA SER A 671 -0.56 -10.13 11.22
C SER A 671 0.00 -11.50 11.58
N VAL A 672 0.74 -11.59 12.71
CA VAL A 672 1.27 -12.86 13.23
C VAL A 672 0.19 -13.65 13.97
N ALA A 673 -0.62 -12.99 14.78
CA ALA A 673 -1.67 -13.63 15.60
C ALA A 673 -2.84 -14.18 14.76
N LYS A 674 -3.13 -13.59 13.58
CA LYS A 674 -4.23 -13.97 12.66
C LYS A 674 -5.55 -14.19 13.42
N PRO A 675 -6.10 -13.19 14.10
CA PRO A 675 -7.26 -13.37 14.99
C PRO A 675 -8.56 -13.75 14.24
N VAL A 676 -8.61 -13.50 12.93
CA VAL A 676 -9.75 -13.80 12.06
C VAL A 676 -9.27 -14.38 10.74
N ASP A 677 -10.07 -15.29 10.17
CA ASP A 677 -9.84 -15.84 8.84
C ASP A 677 -10.61 -15.01 7.80
N GLY A 678 -9.92 -14.61 6.74
CA GLY A 678 -10.46 -13.82 5.64
C GLY A 678 -10.05 -12.36 5.70
N VAL A 679 -9.61 -11.83 4.56
CA VAL A 679 -9.10 -10.45 4.43
C VAL A 679 -10.21 -9.44 4.70
N GLU A 680 -11.46 -9.72 4.28
CA GLU A 680 -12.62 -8.88 4.52
C GLU A 680 -12.91 -8.71 6.02
N LYS A 681 -12.83 -9.80 6.79
CA LYS A 681 -13.04 -9.77 8.24
C LYS A 681 -11.91 -9.04 8.96
N GLU A 682 -10.68 -9.19 8.47
CA GLU A 682 -9.53 -8.44 8.97
C GLU A 682 -9.75 -6.93 8.81
N MET A 683 -10.26 -6.47 7.64
CA MET A 683 -10.55 -5.05 7.41
C MET A 683 -11.64 -4.52 8.34
N PHE A 684 -12.75 -5.28 8.51
CA PHE A 684 -13.81 -4.91 9.45
C PHE A 684 -13.34 -4.92 10.90
N LEU A 685 -12.45 -5.83 11.28
CA LEU A 685 -11.85 -5.86 12.62
C LEU A 685 -11.06 -4.59 12.89
N TYR A 686 -10.17 -4.17 11.97
CA TYR A 686 -9.42 -2.91 12.09
C TYR A 686 -10.36 -1.70 12.20
N GLY A 687 -11.37 -1.63 11.33
CA GLY A 687 -12.39 -0.57 11.39
C GLY A 687 -13.14 -0.55 12.72
N GLY A 688 -13.52 -1.71 13.25
CA GLY A 688 -14.18 -1.86 14.55
C GLY A 688 -13.30 -1.43 15.72
N ILE A 689 -12.04 -1.84 15.74
CA ILE A 689 -11.06 -1.40 16.76
C ILE A 689 -10.93 0.13 16.71
N MET A 690 -10.84 0.71 15.51
CA MET A 690 -10.72 2.16 15.34
C MET A 690 -11.95 2.90 15.89
N LEU A 691 -13.17 2.41 15.67
CA LEU A 691 -14.39 3.00 16.24
C LEU A 691 -14.36 3.01 17.77
N VAL A 692 -13.97 1.90 18.41
CA VAL A 692 -13.86 1.81 19.87
C VAL A 692 -12.82 2.81 20.37
N VAL A 693 -11.66 2.88 19.73
CA VAL A 693 -10.58 3.78 20.12
C VAL A 693 -10.95 5.25 19.88
N ALA A 694 -11.65 5.56 18.79
CA ALA A 694 -12.18 6.91 18.54
C ALA A 694 -13.18 7.34 19.64
N PHE A 695 -14.02 6.43 20.10
CA PHE A 695 -14.91 6.69 21.22
C PHE A 695 -14.13 6.96 22.53
N ILE A 696 -13.13 6.13 22.84
CA ILE A 696 -12.26 6.35 24.02
C ILE A 696 -11.57 7.71 23.91
N PHE A 697 -11.00 8.04 22.75
CA PHE A 697 -10.34 9.31 22.52
C PHE A 697 -11.31 10.50 22.63
N ALA A 698 -12.55 10.36 22.14
CA ALA A 698 -13.59 11.38 22.30
C ALA A 698 -13.93 11.64 23.79
N VAL A 699 -14.03 10.59 24.59
CA VAL A 699 -14.24 10.71 26.04
C VAL A 699 -13.04 11.39 26.72
N MET A 700 -11.80 10.99 26.38
CA MET A 700 -10.59 11.64 26.88
C MET A 700 -10.53 13.12 26.49
N SER A 701 -10.91 13.43 25.24
CA SER A 701 -10.97 14.79 24.72
C SER A 701 -11.99 15.68 25.45
N TYR A 702 -13.11 15.11 25.89
CA TYR A 702 -14.12 15.82 26.63
C TYR A 702 -13.61 16.26 28.00
N PHE A 703 -12.82 15.43 28.69
CA PHE A 703 -12.23 15.73 30.01
C PHE A 703 -10.88 16.48 29.92
N TYR A 704 -10.35 16.70 28.73
CA TYR A 704 -9.06 17.38 28.57
C TYR A 704 -9.18 18.88 28.85
N THR A 705 -8.36 19.37 29.78
CA THR A 705 -8.26 20.80 30.10
C THR A 705 -7.06 21.40 29.36
N TYR A 706 -7.32 22.35 28.46
CA TYR A 706 -6.28 23.06 27.71
C TYR A 706 -5.41 23.87 28.68
N SER A 707 -4.09 23.84 28.44
CA SER A 707 -3.10 24.66 29.16
C SER A 707 -2.70 25.81 28.26
N ASP A 708 -2.68 27.03 28.80
CA ASP A 708 -2.29 28.22 28.06
C ASP A 708 -0.83 28.57 28.40
N PHE A 709 0.09 28.33 27.44
CA PHE A 709 1.51 28.66 27.55
C PHE A 709 1.87 29.95 26.82
N SER A 710 0.90 30.68 26.26
CA SER A 710 1.12 31.95 25.56
C SER A 710 1.43 33.13 26.49
N GLY A 711 1.22 32.98 27.79
CA GLY A 711 1.37 34.04 28.80
C GLY A 711 2.73 34.15 29.51
N ASN A 712 3.66 33.23 29.29
CA ASN A 712 4.97 33.25 29.96
C ASN A 712 6.12 33.57 28.99
N ILE A 713 6.03 34.64 28.22
CA ILE A 713 7.21 35.45 27.90
C ILE A 713 7.44 36.28 29.16
N THR A 714 8.33 35.85 30.05
CA THR A 714 8.85 36.70 31.12
C THR A 714 9.56 37.87 30.43
N THR A 715 8.82 38.94 30.19
CA THR A 715 9.45 40.25 30.06
C THR A 715 10.20 40.48 31.37
N ASN A 716 11.50 40.73 31.27
CA ASN A 716 12.28 41.17 32.41
C ASN A 716 11.52 42.29 33.11
N PRO A 717 11.51 42.37 34.46
CA PRO A 717 10.87 43.49 35.16
C PRO A 717 11.35 44.88 34.73
N ALA A 718 12.49 44.96 34.01
CA ALA A 718 12.98 46.18 33.38
C ALA A 718 12.20 46.54 32.10
N ASP A 719 11.78 45.52 31.31
CA ASP A 719 11.05 45.78 30.05
C ASP A 719 9.57 46.11 30.31
N GLU A 720 8.96 45.65 31.41
CA GLU A 720 7.62 46.06 31.85
C GLU A 720 7.57 47.56 32.19
N LYS A 721 8.59 48.11 32.85
CA LYS A 721 8.67 49.50 33.17
C LYS A 721 8.83 50.40 31.92
N GLU A 722 9.63 49.98 30.94
CA GLU A 722 9.75 50.69 29.66
C GLU A 722 8.47 50.68 28.84
N ILE A 723 7.69 49.59 28.87
CA ILE A 723 6.41 49.49 28.18
C ILE A 723 5.32 50.28 28.91
N GLU A 724 5.34 50.35 30.23
CA GLU A 724 4.41 51.15 31.03
C GLU A 724 4.71 52.66 30.90
N GLU A 725 5.99 53.08 30.92
CA GLU A 725 6.40 54.45 30.63
C GLU A 725 6.11 54.88 29.19
N SER A 726 6.27 54.01 28.20
CA SER A 726 5.91 54.30 26.81
C SER A 726 4.39 54.44 26.62
N LYS A 727 3.58 53.72 27.36
CA LYS A 727 2.10 53.84 27.35
C LYS A 727 1.63 55.08 28.10
N LEU A 728 2.28 55.48 29.19
CA LEU A 728 1.99 56.74 29.87
C LEU A 728 2.36 57.97 28.98
N ASN A 729 3.50 57.93 28.33
CA ASN A 729 3.94 59.01 27.45
C ASN A 729 3.13 59.13 26.14
N SER A 730 2.49 58.02 25.69
CA SER A 730 1.57 58.06 24.55
C SER A 730 0.15 58.53 24.94
N ALA A 731 -0.26 58.42 26.20
CA ALA A 731 -1.53 58.93 26.70
C ALA A 731 -1.50 60.45 26.95
N ASP A 732 -0.35 61.02 27.31
CA ASP A 732 -0.21 62.48 27.51
C ASP A 732 -0.07 63.28 26.22
N SER A 733 0.28 62.65 25.10
CA SER A 733 0.40 63.32 23.78
C SER A 733 -0.94 63.47 23.02
N THR A 734 -2.05 62.90 23.54
CA THR A 734 -3.38 62.97 22.91
C THR A 734 -4.34 63.97 23.55
N THR A 735 -3.86 64.78 24.52
CA THR A 735 -4.68 65.84 25.17
C THR A 735 -4.37 67.30 24.71
N HIS A 736 -3.53 67.43 23.71
CA HIS A 736 -3.32 68.75 23.04
C HIS A 736 -3.30 68.57 21.51
N LEU A 737 -4.49 68.44 20.92
CA LEU A 737 -4.80 68.98 19.56
C LEU A 737 -6.31 68.77 19.33
#